data_a1b48870e15a4613789209a9f8171882
#
_entry.id   a1b48870e15a4613789209a9f8171882
#
_cell.length_a   1.000
_cell.length_b   1.000
_cell.length_c   1.000
_cell.angle_alpha   90.00
_cell.angle_beta   90.00
_cell.angle_gamma   90.00
#
_symmetry.space_group_name_H-M   'P 1'
#
loop_
_entity.id
_entity.type
_entity.pdbx_description
1 polymer ?
#
loop_
_entity_poly.entity_id
_entity_poly.type
_entity_poly.pdbx_seq_one_letter_code
_entity_poly.pdbx_strand_id
1 'polypeptide(L)'
;MSRLVAFAAIQGGYKVVSQAEGAYQKALKTYDASTTVGFPNTAYFLPVIYSLFGIKVETLEDMQEPLDIARGLLPPHIKNKNWLPFLGPLLDAGMAGIIAYEIIEALRYLNEPDFYLHAEDPDIDAGKLWVGAADDTVLRKRGVEFVDGSAPGFAAIVGSAPTIEIAKMILEDYQKKSLYIFCAANHNGTTLIEQAIEAGMQVGWNTRIVPFGPDISSAVFALGFANRAAMAFGGVEPGDYRKMLLYNKERIFAFVNALGDVGTEWAVAAAGCVNWGFPTLADTDITEILPTGICTYEHVVSPVSHEEMCQRSVEVRGLKVTVSEIKIPLSYGPAFEGERVRKDDLYMEMGGGKTQCTELCKMAEMNEIEDGKVEVIGPDVGDVKKGEKLPLGIFVQVAGREMQPDFEPILERQIHHLINYAQYIMHIGQRDISWIRVSDQAVAKGFTIKDIGVILHAKMHQDFGSILDKVQVTLYTQKEDVDKLTKRARAEYKTRDERVENMTDEAVETFYSCTLCQSFAPSHVCMVSPERTGLCGAYNWMDCKASFEINPTGPNQPVEKGEVLDAKLGQFKGVNDFVFKASRQTVDHYNLYSIVEDPMTTCGCCEAIAAVLPGCNGVMSVHRDYSGPTPCGMKFTTLAGVMGGGQSSRVCGSRQV
;
A
#
# COMPACT_ATOMS: atom_id res chain seq x y z
N MET A 1 -2.88 -5.79 -38.69
CA MET A 1 -3.58 -5.16 -37.57
C MET A 1 -2.66 -4.55 -36.53
N SER A 2 -1.61 -5.22 -36.11
CA SER A 2 -0.53 -4.68 -35.24
C SER A 2 0.03 -3.30 -35.68
N ARG A 3 0.03 -3.01 -37.00
CA ARG A 3 0.39 -1.69 -37.50
C ARG A 3 -0.52 -0.57 -37.02
N LEU A 4 -1.83 -0.82 -36.93
CA LEU A 4 -2.82 0.22 -36.59
C LEU A 4 -2.65 0.65 -35.14
N VAL A 5 -2.42 -0.26 -34.22
CA VAL A 5 -2.27 0.07 -32.78
C VAL A 5 -0.92 0.70 -32.48
N ALA A 6 0.18 0.22 -33.12
CA ALA A 6 1.47 0.88 -32.96
C ALA A 6 1.43 2.32 -33.53
N PHE A 7 0.76 2.52 -34.67
CA PHE A 7 0.53 3.87 -35.18
C PHE A 7 -0.36 4.70 -34.26
N ALA A 8 -1.42 4.12 -33.71
CA ALA A 8 -2.31 4.80 -32.78
C ALA A 8 -1.56 5.22 -31.51
N ALA A 9 -0.72 4.35 -30.94
CA ALA A 9 0.10 4.69 -29.78
C ALA A 9 1.13 5.78 -30.08
N ILE A 10 1.79 5.72 -31.25
CA ILE A 10 2.74 6.76 -31.67
C ILE A 10 2.00 8.10 -31.93
N GLN A 11 0.86 8.08 -32.60
CA GLN A 11 0.03 9.28 -32.75
C GLN A 11 -0.47 9.83 -31.42
N GLY A 12 -0.93 8.96 -30.54
CA GLY A 12 -1.31 9.32 -29.19
C GLY A 12 -0.16 9.95 -28.41
N GLY A 13 1.05 9.39 -28.51
CA GLY A 13 2.25 9.95 -27.90
C GLY A 13 2.54 11.39 -28.38
N TYR A 14 2.53 11.61 -29.68
CA TYR A 14 2.67 12.97 -30.24
C TYR A 14 1.59 13.92 -29.76
N LYS A 15 0.34 13.47 -29.72
CA LYS A 15 -0.79 14.28 -29.25
C LYS A 15 -0.63 14.67 -27.80
N VAL A 16 -0.36 13.69 -26.92
CA VAL A 16 -0.27 13.91 -25.47
C VAL A 16 0.95 14.76 -25.11
N VAL A 17 2.12 14.50 -25.72
CA VAL A 17 3.31 15.34 -25.49
C VAL A 17 3.06 16.78 -25.94
N SER A 18 2.42 16.98 -27.10
CA SER A 18 2.06 18.33 -27.56
C SER A 18 1.04 19.02 -26.65
N GLN A 19 0.11 18.28 -26.05
CA GLN A 19 -0.82 18.80 -25.04
C GLN A 19 -0.07 19.24 -23.78
N ALA A 20 0.86 18.41 -23.28
CA ALA A 20 1.68 18.73 -22.11
C ALA A 20 2.53 19.98 -22.35
N GLU A 21 3.20 20.07 -23.49
CA GLU A 21 3.98 21.26 -23.88
C GLU A 21 3.11 22.51 -23.99
N GLY A 22 1.93 22.39 -24.60
CA GLY A 22 0.98 23.50 -24.71
C GLY A 22 0.47 23.97 -23.34
N ALA A 23 0.17 23.05 -22.44
CA ALA A 23 -0.22 23.35 -21.06
C ALA A 23 0.92 24.00 -20.29
N TYR A 24 2.15 23.49 -20.43
CA TYR A 24 3.35 24.06 -19.83
C TYR A 24 3.63 25.50 -20.31
N GLN A 25 3.58 25.74 -21.62
CA GLN A 25 3.75 27.08 -22.17
C GLN A 25 2.65 28.06 -21.74
N LYS A 26 1.43 27.57 -21.51
CA LYS A 26 0.35 28.37 -20.94
C LYS A 26 0.64 28.70 -19.48
N ALA A 27 1.10 27.74 -18.68
CA ALA A 27 1.46 27.94 -17.28
C ALA A 27 2.58 28.97 -17.11
N LEU A 28 3.64 28.91 -17.94
CA LEU A 28 4.74 29.90 -17.94
C LEU A 28 4.29 31.34 -18.27
N LYS A 29 3.12 31.53 -18.90
CA LYS A 29 2.54 32.86 -19.11
C LYS A 29 1.71 33.36 -17.94
N THR A 30 1.30 32.45 -17.06
CA THR A 30 0.39 32.74 -15.95
C THR A 30 1.12 32.80 -14.61
N TYR A 31 2.16 31.99 -14.46
CA TYR A 31 2.91 31.81 -13.22
C TYR A 31 4.40 32.08 -13.44
N ASP A 32 5.11 32.43 -12.36
CA ASP A 32 6.56 32.52 -12.39
C ASP A 32 7.19 31.13 -12.57
N ALA A 33 8.32 31.06 -13.25
CA ALA A 33 9.04 29.80 -13.47
C ALA A 33 9.42 29.06 -12.17
N SER A 34 9.64 29.82 -11.09
CA SER A 34 9.93 29.30 -9.75
C SER A 34 8.70 28.86 -8.95
N THR A 35 7.49 28.96 -9.55
CA THR A 35 6.29 28.48 -8.87
C THR A 35 6.39 26.99 -8.56
N THR A 36 6.18 26.64 -7.31
CA THR A 36 6.21 25.25 -6.86
C THR A 36 5.11 24.44 -7.55
N VAL A 37 5.51 23.34 -8.14
CA VAL A 37 4.63 22.34 -8.75
C VAL A 37 4.87 21.01 -8.04
N GLY A 38 3.93 20.13 -8.19
CA GLY A 38 3.99 18.82 -7.57
C GLY A 38 2.71 18.55 -6.82
N PHE A 39 2.59 17.33 -6.36
CA PHE A 39 1.40 16.92 -5.66
C PHE A 39 1.60 17.20 -4.16
N PRO A 40 0.67 17.90 -3.51
CA PRO A 40 0.82 18.25 -2.11
C PRO A 40 0.94 16.99 -1.25
N ASN A 41 1.76 17.11 -0.21
CA ASN A 41 2.00 16.05 0.78
C ASN A 41 2.51 14.71 0.20
N THR A 42 3.08 14.71 -0.97
CA THR A 42 3.86 13.56 -1.46
C THR A 42 5.36 13.83 -1.29
N ALA A 43 6.07 12.82 -0.82
CA ALA A 43 7.52 12.92 -0.66
C ALA A 43 8.28 12.81 -2.01
N TYR A 44 7.58 12.64 -3.11
CA TYR A 44 8.15 12.19 -4.37
C TYR A 44 7.94 13.17 -5.53
N PHE A 45 7.53 14.39 -5.26
CA PHE A 45 7.28 15.41 -6.29
C PHE A 45 6.29 14.91 -7.36
N LEU A 46 6.77 14.69 -8.60
CA LEU A 46 6.06 13.92 -9.59
C LEU A 46 6.56 12.47 -9.53
N PRO A 47 5.82 11.55 -8.87
CA PRO A 47 6.36 10.26 -8.46
C PRO A 47 6.71 9.33 -9.62
N VAL A 48 6.06 9.43 -10.75
CA VAL A 48 6.36 8.61 -11.93
C VAL A 48 7.65 9.09 -12.59
N ILE A 49 7.77 10.38 -12.87
CA ILE A 49 8.98 10.98 -13.42
C ILE A 49 10.17 10.76 -12.50
N TYR A 50 9.98 11.01 -11.19
CA TYR A 50 11.04 10.81 -10.21
C TYR A 50 11.51 9.36 -10.15
N SER A 51 10.60 8.42 -10.08
CA SER A 51 10.96 7.00 -10.02
C SER A 51 11.65 6.49 -11.27
N LEU A 52 11.23 6.99 -12.43
CA LEU A 52 11.76 6.59 -13.73
C LEU A 52 13.15 7.13 -14.02
N PHE A 53 13.32 8.42 -13.84
CA PHE A 53 14.48 9.16 -14.32
C PHE A 53 15.33 9.75 -13.20
N GLY A 54 14.87 9.69 -11.95
CA GLY A 54 15.53 10.34 -10.81
C GLY A 54 15.40 11.87 -10.82
N ILE A 55 14.60 12.43 -11.72
CA ILE A 55 14.42 13.89 -11.87
C ILE A 55 13.41 14.36 -10.84
N LYS A 56 13.81 15.32 -10.01
CA LYS A 56 12.94 16.01 -9.06
C LYS A 56 12.33 17.23 -9.74
N VAL A 57 11.02 17.22 -9.95
CA VAL A 57 10.27 18.36 -10.48
C VAL A 57 9.66 19.11 -9.30
N GLU A 58 10.35 20.14 -8.82
CA GLU A 58 9.92 20.95 -7.68
C GLU A 58 9.23 22.25 -8.13
N THR A 59 9.69 22.82 -9.24
CA THR A 59 9.19 24.08 -9.79
C THR A 59 8.70 23.92 -11.22
N LEU A 60 7.98 24.94 -11.70
CA LEU A 60 7.46 24.93 -13.05
C LEU A 60 8.59 24.83 -14.09
N GLU A 61 9.74 25.46 -13.86
CA GLU A 61 10.89 25.38 -14.80
C GLU A 61 11.49 23.97 -14.88
N ASP A 62 11.44 23.18 -13.81
CA ASP A 62 11.97 21.82 -13.81
C ASP A 62 11.17 20.88 -14.74
N MET A 63 9.96 21.24 -15.15
CA MET A 63 9.17 20.47 -16.09
C MET A 63 9.74 20.43 -17.52
N GLN A 64 10.65 21.34 -17.84
CA GLN A 64 11.25 21.40 -19.18
C GLN A 64 12.07 20.14 -19.48
N GLU A 65 12.89 19.69 -18.53
CA GLU A 65 13.76 18.53 -18.73
C GLU A 65 12.96 17.24 -19.05
N PRO A 66 11.95 16.83 -18.25
CA PRO A 66 11.15 15.66 -18.60
C PRO A 66 10.34 15.83 -19.90
N LEU A 67 9.90 17.05 -20.24
CA LEU A 67 9.27 17.29 -21.55
C LEU A 67 10.23 17.08 -22.71
N ASP A 68 11.47 17.52 -22.58
CA ASP A 68 12.52 17.30 -23.59
C ASP A 68 12.84 15.81 -23.74
N ILE A 69 12.87 15.06 -22.62
CA ILE A 69 13.01 13.60 -22.65
C ILE A 69 11.81 12.96 -23.36
N ALA A 70 10.58 13.33 -23.01
CA ALA A 70 9.38 12.82 -23.67
C ALA A 70 9.38 13.09 -25.18
N ARG A 71 9.78 14.29 -25.56
CA ARG A 71 9.94 14.67 -26.98
C ARG A 71 11.00 13.81 -27.68
N GLY A 72 12.14 13.57 -27.03
CA GLY A 72 13.23 12.76 -27.53
C GLY A 72 12.90 11.28 -27.70
N LEU A 73 11.98 10.75 -26.88
CA LEU A 73 11.51 9.37 -26.96
C LEU A 73 10.54 9.14 -28.14
N LEU A 74 9.89 10.19 -28.65
CA LEU A 74 8.95 10.02 -29.75
C LEU A 74 9.66 9.57 -31.03
N PRO A 75 9.19 8.51 -31.69
CA PRO A 75 9.77 8.06 -32.94
C PRO A 75 9.70 9.15 -33.99
N PRO A 76 10.70 9.30 -34.88
CA PRO A 76 10.67 10.33 -35.91
C PRO A 76 9.49 10.14 -36.85
N HIS A 77 8.90 11.25 -37.34
CA HIS A 77 7.85 11.21 -38.34
C HIS A 77 8.39 10.63 -39.64
N ILE A 78 8.08 9.37 -39.90
CA ILE A 78 8.55 8.68 -41.09
C ILE A 78 7.52 8.84 -42.22
N LYS A 79 7.91 9.53 -43.25
CA LYS A 79 7.09 9.73 -44.46
C LYS A 79 7.08 8.52 -45.41
N ASN A 80 7.84 7.46 -45.08
CA ASN A 80 7.97 6.30 -45.96
C ASN A 80 6.84 5.30 -45.70
N LYS A 81 6.06 4.99 -46.72
CA LYS A 81 4.95 4.03 -46.70
C LYS A 81 5.37 2.58 -46.32
N ASN A 82 6.65 2.28 -46.42
CA ASN A 82 7.19 0.95 -46.15
C ASN A 82 7.75 0.80 -44.71
N TRP A 83 7.70 1.85 -43.91
CA TRP A 83 8.14 1.74 -42.50
C TRP A 83 7.14 0.95 -41.71
N LEU A 84 7.67 -0.02 -40.98
CA LEU A 84 6.93 -0.85 -40.05
C LEU A 84 7.31 -0.46 -38.65
N PRO A 85 6.39 0.11 -37.85
CA PRO A 85 6.65 0.30 -36.43
C PRO A 85 6.86 -1.07 -35.80
N PHE A 86 7.88 -1.18 -34.98
CA PHE A 86 8.18 -2.36 -34.19
C PHE A 86 8.11 -2.00 -32.71
N LEU A 87 8.33 -2.96 -31.81
CA LEU A 87 8.11 -2.84 -30.38
C LEU A 87 8.80 -1.62 -29.75
N GLY A 88 10.08 -1.37 -30.07
CA GLY A 88 10.84 -0.25 -29.49
C GLY A 88 10.12 1.10 -29.62
N PRO A 89 9.83 1.60 -30.82
CA PRO A 89 9.11 2.86 -31.01
C PRO A 89 7.73 2.92 -30.35
N LEU A 90 7.04 1.78 -30.21
CA LEU A 90 5.78 1.71 -29.51
C LEU A 90 5.97 1.96 -28.00
N LEU A 91 6.95 1.29 -27.41
CA LEU A 91 7.26 1.42 -25.98
C LEU A 91 7.83 2.80 -25.65
N ASP A 92 8.67 3.35 -26.53
CA ASP A 92 9.19 4.71 -26.41
C ASP A 92 8.06 5.75 -26.43
N ALA A 93 7.11 5.61 -27.36
CA ALA A 93 5.92 6.45 -27.39
C ALA A 93 5.06 6.30 -26.12
N GLY A 94 4.93 5.08 -25.60
CA GLY A 94 4.24 4.81 -24.34
C GLY A 94 4.93 5.50 -23.15
N MET A 95 6.25 5.45 -23.09
CA MET A 95 7.04 6.14 -22.06
C MET A 95 6.89 7.66 -22.15
N ALA A 96 6.98 8.22 -23.36
CA ALA A 96 6.75 9.64 -23.59
C ALA A 96 5.33 10.06 -23.13
N GLY A 97 4.34 9.22 -23.40
CA GLY A 97 2.96 9.44 -22.97
C GLY A 97 2.81 9.46 -21.44
N ILE A 98 3.46 8.55 -20.72
CA ILE A 98 3.42 8.51 -19.26
C ILE A 98 3.99 9.79 -18.66
N ILE A 99 5.15 10.26 -19.14
CA ILE A 99 5.75 11.51 -18.70
C ILE A 99 4.79 12.69 -18.94
N ALA A 100 4.25 12.76 -20.15
CA ALA A 100 3.35 13.84 -20.55
C ALA A 100 2.05 13.85 -19.73
N TYR A 101 1.47 12.69 -19.44
CA TYR A 101 0.28 12.60 -18.59
C TYR A 101 0.52 13.08 -17.18
N GLU A 102 1.65 12.73 -16.57
CA GLU A 102 1.95 13.22 -15.22
C GLU A 102 2.12 14.73 -15.18
N ILE A 103 2.78 15.32 -16.19
CA ILE A 103 2.90 16.78 -16.33
C ILE A 103 1.53 17.43 -16.53
N ILE A 104 0.67 16.90 -17.38
CA ILE A 104 -0.69 17.41 -17.59
C ILE A 104 -1.46 17.43 -16.28
N GLU A 105 -1.39 16.36 -15.52
CA GLU A 105 -2.09 16.26 -14.25
C GLU A 105 -1.54 17.25 -13.21
N ALA A 106 -0.21 17.40 -13.11
CA ALA A 106 0.42 18.36 -12.22
C ALA A 106 0.03 19.81 -12.57
N LEU A 107 -0.02 20.14 -13.86
CA LEU A 107 -0.48 21.45 -14.32
C LEU A 107 -1.97 21.67 -14.12
N ARG A 108 -2.78 20.62 -14.21
CA ARG A 108 -4.20 20.69 -13.82
C ARG A 108 -4.32 20.99 -12.33
N TYR A 109 -3.58 20.27 -11.49
CA TYR A 109 -3.58 20.51 -10.06
C TYR A 109 -3.18 21.95 -9.71
N LEU A 110 -2.16 22.49 -10.39
CA LEU A 110 -1.73 23.88 -10.22
C LEU A 110 -2.84 24.89 -10.59
N ASN A 111 -3.58 24.64 -11.67
CA ASN A 111 -4.60 25.55 -12.17
C ASN A 111 -5.96 25.41 -11.46
N GLU A 112 -6.30 24.20 -11.04
CA GLU A 112 -7.63 23.82 -10.54
C GLU A 112 -7.52 22.95 -9.28
N PRO A 113 -6.81 23.42 -8.21
CA PRO A 113 -6.60 22.61 -7.01
C PRO A 113 -7.91 22.17 -6.36
N ASP A 114 -8.93 23.01 -6.41
CA ASP A 114 -10.25 22.75 -5.83
C ASP A 114 -11.05 21.66 -6.55
N PHE A 115 -10.61 21.23 -7.72
CA PHE A 115 -11.23 20.12 -8.44
C PHE A 115 -11.06 18.77 -7.74
N TYR A 116 -9.98 18.63 -6.99
CA TYR A 116 -9.62 17.40 -6.29
C TYR A 116 -9.96 17.44 -4.81
N LEU A 117 -10.09 16.25 -4.21
CA LEU A 117 -10.19 16.09 -2.77
C LEU A 117 -8.88 16.47 -2.07
N HIS A 118 -9.00 17.21 -0.99
CA HIS A 118 -7.90 17.54 -0.09
C HIS A 118 -8.02 16.76 1.23
N ALA A 119 -6.91 16.68 1.98
CA ALA A 119 -6.86 15.94 3.24
C ALA A 119 -7.81 16.50 4.31
N GLU A 120 -8.10 17.80 4.27
CA GLU A 120 -9.01 18.52 5.15
C GLU A 120 -10.48 18.41 4.75
N ASP A 121 -10.79 17.97 3.54
CA ASP A 121 -12.17 17.83 3.11
C ASP A 121 -12.92 16.81 3.97
N PRO A 122 -14.11 17.11 4.44
CA PRO A 122 -14.83 16.25 5.38
C PRO A 122 -15.19 14.90 4.76
N ASP A 123 -15.63 14.88 3.51
CA ASP A 123 -15.92 13.65 2.74
C ASP A 123 -16.21 13.99 1.27
N ILE A 124 -16.56 12.98 0.48
CA ILE A 124 -17.02 13.09 -0.92
C ILE A 124 -18.19 14.07 -1.08
N ASP A 125 -19.01 14.26 -0.04
CA ASP A 125 -20.15 15.18 -0.03
C ASP A 125 -19.78 16.68 -0.10
N ALA A 126 -18.49 17.02 -0.04
CA ALA A 126 -18.03 18.40 -0.22
C ALA A 126 -18.16 18.92 -1.68
N GLY A 127 -18.83 18.18 -2.56
CA GLY A 127 -18.96 18.52 -3.97
C GLY A 127 -17.74 18.17 -4.82
N LYS A 128 -16.74 17.51 -4.22
CA LYS A 128 -15.52 17.03 -4.87
C LYS A 128 -15.52 15.52 -4.85
N LEU A 129 -15.32 14.91 -5.99
CA LEU A 129 -15.31 13.45 -6.11
C LEU A 129 -13.91 12.91 -6.33
N TRP A 130 -13.06 13.62 -7.07
CA TRP A 130 -11.84 13.07 -7.65
C TRP A 130 -10.65 13.22 -6.71
N VAL A 131 -9.87 12.16 -6.65
CA VAL A 131 -8.63 12.13 -5.84
C VAL A 131 -7.48 12.81 -6.58
N GLY A 132 -7.49 12.72 -7.89
CA GLY A 132 -6.43 13.29 -8.73
C GLY A 132 -5.06 12.69 -8.46
N ALA A 133 -4.07 13.51 -8.62
CA ALA A 133 -2.69 13.23 -8.31
C ALA A 133 -2.55 12.98 -6.82
N ALA A 134 -2.54 11.75 -6.46
CA ALA A 134 -2.68 11.26 -5.13
C ALA A 134 -1.79 11.98 -4.10
N ASP A 135 -2.37 12.88 -3.39
CA ASP A 135 -1.89 13.29 -2.10
C ASP A 135 -1.83 12.06 -1.20
N ASP A 136 -0.64 11.66 -0.79
CA ASP A 136 -0.44 10.53 0.11
C ASP A 136 -1.24 10.68 1.41
N THR A 137 -1.46 11.91 1.85
CA THR A 137 -2.25 12.22 3.05
C THR A 137 -3.73 11.95 2.82
N VAL A 138 -4.29 12.31 1.66
CA VAL A 138 -5.67 12.00 1.29
C VAL A 138 -5.86 10.49 1.24
N LEU A 139 -4.97 9.78 0.56
CA LEU A 139 -5.05 8.33 0.44
C LEU A 139 -5.01 7.64 1.81
N ARG A 140 -4.09 8.06 2.69
CA ARG A 140 -3.96 7.49 4.03
C ARG A 140 -5.12 7.81 4.93
N LYS A 141 -5.55 9.07 4.97
CA LYS A 141 -6.71 9.49 5.77
C LYS A 141 -7.96 8.71 5.41
N ARG A 142 -8.02 8.25 4.17
CA ARG A 142 -9.10 7.42 3.66
C ARG A 142 -8.81 5.91 3.71
N GLY A 143 -7.65 5.54 4.25
CA GLY A 143 -7.27 4.17 4.56
C GLY A 143 -6.73 3.35 3.41
N VAL A 144 -6.23 3.98 2.36
CA VAL A 144 -5.41 3.28 1.38
C VAL A 144 -3.98 3.23 1.91
N GLU A 145 -3.51 2.06 2.27
CA GLU A 145 -2.16 1.86 2.77
C GLU A 145 -1.30 1.09 1.78
N PHE A 146 -0.09 1.58 1.66
CA PHE A 146 1.01 0.87 1.04
C PHE A 146 1.79 0.15 2.11
N VAL A 147 1.30 -0.99 2.47
CA VAL A 147 2.05 -1.83 3.38
C VAL A 147 2.63 -2.97 2.57
N ASP A 148 3.92 -3.06 2.59
CA ASP A 148 4.79 -4.18 2.35
C ASP A 148 4.07 -5.51 1.98
N GLY A 149 3.75 -5.73 0.71
CA GLY A 149 3.17 -6.98 0.22
C GLY A 149 1.83 -7.40 0.84
N SER A 150 1.31 -6.65 1.82
CA SER A 150 0.04 -6.94 2.47
C SER A 150 -1.14 -6.20 1.83
N ALA A 151 -0.88 -5.16 1.05
CA ALA A 151 -1.91 -4.59 0.20
C ALA A 151 -2.28 -5.59 -0.91
N PRO A 152 -3.57 -5.88 -1.13
CA PRO A 152 -3.95 -6.62 -2.32
C PRO A 152 -3.54 -5.82 -3.54
N GLY A 153 -3.51 -6.48 -4.66
CA GLY A 153 -3.28 -5.84 -5.92
C GLY A 153 -4.32 -4.78 -6.24
N PHE A 154 -4.07 -4.04 -7.28
CA PHE A 154 -5.02 -3.07 -7.79
C PHE A 154 -5.33 -3.26 -9.28
N ALA A 155 -6.54 -2.89 -9.65
CA ALA A 155 -6.99 -2.77 -11.03
C ALA A 155 -7.13 -1.29 -11.36
N ALA A 156 -6.40 -0.79 -12.35
CA ALA A 156 -6.70 0.51 -12.94
C ALA A 156 -7.72 0.30 -14.05
N ILE A 157 -8.90 0.88 -13.91
CA ILE A 157 -9.95 0.77 -14.92
C ILE A 157 -10.17 2.13 -15.56
N VAL A 158 -10.03 2.20 -16.87
CA VAL A 158 -10.24 3.42 -17.66
C VAL A 158 -11.49 3.26 -18.52
N GLY A 159 -12.28 4.34 -18.63
CA GLY A 159 -13.51 4.37 -19.42
C GLY A 159 -14.77 4.07 -18.62
N SER A 160 -15.79 3.58 -19.27
CA SER A 160 -17.08 3.21 -18.67
C SER A 160 -17.68 1.98 -19.33
N ALA A 161 -18.51 1.25 -18.58
CA ALA A 161 -19.21 0.09 -19.08
C ALA A 161 -20.40 0.48 -19.97
N PRO A 162 -20.88 -0.43 -20.86
CA PRO A 162 -22.00 -0.13 -21.72
C PRO A 162 -23.32 0.11 -20.98
N THR A 163 -23.51 -0.50 -19.82
CA THR A 163 -24.68 -0.27 -18.95
C THR A 163 -24.29 -0.22 -17.48
N ILE A 164 -25.19 0.32 -16.66
CA ILE A 164 -25.01 0.47 -15.22
C ILE A 164 -24.91 -0.92 -14.55
N GLU A 165 -25.69 -1.89 -15.01
CA GLU A 165 -25.69 -3.26 -14.49
C GLU A 165 -24.34 -3.95 -14.74
N ILE A 166 -23.75 -3.75 -15.92
CA ILE A 166 -22.41 -4.25 -16.25
C ILE A 166 -21.34 -3.55 -15.41
N ALA A 167 -21.45 -2.22 -15.24
CA ALA A 167 -20.54 -1.47 -14.36
C ALA A 167 -20.55 -2.04 -12.95
N LYS A 168 -21.75 -2.25 -12.39
CA LYS A 168 -21.93 -2.84 -11.06
C LYS A 168 -21.32 -4.24 -10.97
N MET A 169 -21.61 -5.10 -11.92
CA MET A 169 -21.09 -6.46 -11.97
C MET A 169 -19.55 -6.48 -11.96
N ILE A 170 -18.93 -5.70 -12.84
CA ILE A 170 -17.47 -5.59 -12.91
C ILE A 170 -16.90 -5.14 -11.57
N LEU A 171 -17.41 -4.04 -11.01
CA LEU A 171 -16.91 -3.50 -9.75
C LEU A 171 -17.07 -4.49 -8.60
N GLU A 172 -18.21 -5.17 -8.50
CA GLU A 172 -18.43 -6.20 -7.48
C GLU A 172 -17.48 -7.40 -7.63
N ASP A 173 -17.14 -7.81 -8.85
CA ASP A 173 -16.20 -8.90 -9.09
C ASP A 173 -14.79 -8.57 -8.64
N TYR A 174 -14.33 -7.33 -8.87
CA TYR A 174 -13.05 -6.87 -8.35
C TYR A 174 -13.06 -6.73 -6.82
N GLN A 175 -14.17 -6.26 -6.24
CA GLN A 175 -14.32 -6.19 -4.78
C GLN A 175 -14.26 -7.57 -4.14
N LYS A 176 -14.91 -8.59 -4.72
CA LYS A 176 -14.83 -10.00 -4.26
C LYS A 176 -13.39 -10.52 -4.22
N LYS A 177 -12.55 -10.09 -5.16
CA LYS A 177 -11.11 -10.39 -5.18
C LYS A 177 -10.28 -9.52 -4.24
N SER A 178 -10.91 -8.66 -3.46
CA SER A 178 -10.21 -7.74 -2.54
C SER A 178 -9.24 -6.79 -3.22
N LEU A 179 -9.45 -6.45 -4.49
CA LEU A 179 -8.63 -5.53 -5.25
C LEU A 179 -9.05 -4.09 -5.01
N TYR A 180 -8.08 -3.18 -5.00
CA TYR A 180 -8.37 -1.76 -5.17
C TYR A 180 -8.71 -1.48 -6.63
N ILE A 181 -9.75 -0.69 -6.85
CA ILE A 181 -10.25 -0.37 -8.17
C ILE A 181 -10.04 1.11 -8.38
N PHE A 182 -9.03 1.46 -9.16
CA PHE A 182 -8.67 2.84 -9.47
C PHE A 182 -9.37 3.24 -10.79
N CYS A 183 -10.44 3.99 -10.67
CA CYS A 183 -11.26 4.39 -11.82
C CYS A 183 -10.80 5.74 -12.35
N ALA A 184 -10.50 5.79 -13.64
CA ALA A 184 -10.12 7.02 -14.33
C ALA A 184 -10.68 7.03 -15.76
N ALA A 185 -10.66 8.20 -16.36
CA ALA A 185 -11.13 8.48 -17.69
C ALA A 185 -12.65 8.26 -17.90
N ASN A 186 -13.11 8.72 -19.02
CA ASN A 186 -14.48 8.57 -19.45
C ASN A 186 -14.57 7.90 -20.83
N HIS A 187 -15.71 7.31 -21.11
CA HIS A 187 -16.10 6.90 -22.43
C HIS A 187 -17.40 7.63 -22.79
N ASN A 188 -17.39 8.36 -23.90
CA ASN A 188 -18.54 9.16 -24.34
C ASN A 188 -19.11 10.13 -23.29
N GLY A 189 -18.24 10.71 -22.47
CA GLY A 189 -18.61 11.67 -21.42
C GLY A 189 -19.12 11.05 -20.13
N THR A 190 -19.12 9.73 -19.98
CA THR A 190 -19.52 9.02 -18.78
C THR A 190 -18.33 8.29 -18.17
N THR A 191 -18.19 8.33 -16.85
CA THR A 191 -17.16 7.62 -16.09
C THR A 191 -17.74 6.38 -15.41
N LEU A 192 -16.88 5.40 -15.12
CA LEU A 192 -17.28 4.21 -14.35
C LEU A 192 -17.74 4.59 -12.92
N ILE A 193 -17.20 5.67 -12.37
CA ILE A 193 -17.60 6.18 -11.04
C ILE A 193 -19.02 6.72 -11.05
N GLU A 194 -19.40 7.50 -12.07
CA GLU A 194 -20.78 7.98 -12.20
C GLU A 194 -21.76 6.82 -12.33
N GLN A 195 -21.41 5.79 -13.10
CA GLN A 195 -22.19 4.56 -13.21
C GLN A 195 -22.30 3.81 -11.87
N ALA A 196 -21.21 3.74 -11.10
CA ALA A 196 -21.25 3.12 -9.77
C ALA A 196 -22.20 3.84 -8.82
N ILE A 197 -22.16 5.18 -8.80
CA ILE A 197 -23.06 6.01 -7.99
C ILE A 197 -24.52 5.81 -8.43
N GLU A 198 -24.79 5.82 -9.73
CA GLU A 198 -26.13 5.57 -10.27
C GLU A 198 -26.65 4.16 -9.96
N ALA A 199 -25.75 3.17 -9.93
CA ALA A 199 -26.07 1.80 -9.48
C ALA A 199 -26.33 1.68 -7.96
N GLY A 200 -26.24 2.78 -7.22
CA GLY A 200 -26.39 2.80 -5.77
C GLY A 200 -25.20 2.20 -5.01
N MET A 201 -24.03 2.09 -5.65
CA MET A 201 -22.81 1.63 -4.99
C MET A 201 -22.19 2.78 -4.20
N GLN A 202 -21.60 2.44 -3.06
CA GLN A 202 -20.76 3.40 -2.34
C GLN A 202 -19.39 3.47 -3.00
N VAL A 203 -18.97 4.68 -3.32
CA VAL A 203 -17.66 4.98 -3.88
C VAL A 203 -16.77 5.50 -2.75
N GLY A 204 -15.56 5.04 -2.69
CA GLY A 204 -14.58 5.48 -1.70
C GLY A 204 -13.61 4.37 -1.31
N TRP A 205 -12.80 4.68 -0.33
CA TRP A 205 -11.72 3.84 0.15
C TRP A 205 -12.22 2.56 0.82
N ASN A 206 -13.29 2.68 1.59
CA ASN A 206 -13.90 1.56 2.30
C ASN A 206 -14.43 0.48 1.34
N THR A 207 -14.91 0.92 0.19
CA THR A 207 -15.42 0.03 -0.85
C THR A 207 -14.35 -0.34 -1.87
N ARG A 208 -13.15 0.24 -1.74
CA ARG A 208 -12.03 0.09 -2.67
C ARG A 208 -12.30 0.57 -4.10
N ILE A 209 -13.36 1.31 -4.31
CA ILE A 209 -13.65 1.99 -5.57
C ILE A 209 -13.14 3.41 -5.46
N VAL A 210 -11.99 3.68 -6.07
CA VAL A 210 -11.24 4.93 -5.89
C VAL A 210 -11.38 5.80 -7.14
N PRO A 211 -11.99 6.98 -7.03
CA PRO A 211 -12.18 7.88 -8.16
C PRO A 211 -10.91 8.72 -8.40
N PHE A 212 -10.11 8.36 -9.38
CA PHE A 212 -8.89 9.11 -9.68
C PHE A 212 -9.15 10.41 -10.44
N GLY A 213 -9.92 10.36 -11.49
CA GLY A 213 -10.24 11.55 -12.26
C GLY A 213 -10.97 11.23 -13.56
N PRO A 214 -11.59 12.23 -14.22
CA PRO A 214 -12.39 12.02 -15.41
C PRO A 214 -11.57 11.85 -16.69
N ASP A 215 -10.26 11.97 -16.61
CA ASP A 215 -9.35 11.88 -17.76
C ASP A 215 -8.33 10.75 -17.62
N ILE A 216 -7.82 10.30 -18.75
CA ILE A 216 -6.86 9.20 -18.77
C ILE A 216 -5.52 9.58 -18.12
N SER A 217 -5.16 10.87 -18.05
CA SER A 217 -3.98 11.34 -17.34
C SER A 217 -3.99 10.92 -15.88
N SER A 218 -5.15 10.89 -15.26
CA SER A 218 -5.29 10.46 -13.86
C SER A 218 -4.96 8.97 -13.64
N ALA A 219 -5.06 8.13 -14.68
CA ALA A 219 -4.70 6.71 -14.58
C ALA A 219 -3.20 6.50 -14.33
N VAL A 220 -2.35 7.46 -14.68
CA VAL A 220 -0.90 7.41 -14.44
C VAL A 220 -0.57 7.31 -12.95
N PHE A 221 -1.47 7.79 -12.08
CA PHE A 221 -1.28 7.65 -10.64
C PHE A 221 -1.33 6.21 -10.13
N ALA A 222 -2.02 5.32 -10.81
CA ALA A 222 -1.93 3.89 -10.51
C ALA A 222 -0.49 3.36 -10.65
N LEU A 223 0.25 3.86 -11.65
CA LEU A 223 1.68 3.57 -11.79
C LEU A 223 2.50 4.22 -10.67
N GLY A 224 2.19 5.44 -10.30
CA GLY A 224 2.82 6.13 -9.16
C GLY A 224 2.69 5.33 -7.86
N PHE A 225 1.59 4.63 -7.67
CA PHE A 225 1.39 3.71 -6.56
C PHE A 225 2.40 2.57 -6.57
N ALA A 226 2.51 1.85 -7.68
CA ALA A 226 3.45 0.75 -7.83
C ALA A 226 4.90 1.22 -7.62
N ASN A 227 5.25 2.34 -8.21
CA ASN A 227 6.61 2.90 -8.14
C ASN A 227 6.98 3.35 -6.73
N ARG A 228 6.04 3.94 -5.99
CA ARG A 228 6.26 4.28 -4.58
C ARG A 228 6.49 3.04 -3.72
N ALA A 229 5.71 1.99 -3.93
CA ALA A 229 5.94 0.72 -3.25
C ALA A 229 7.33 0.15 -3.58
N ALA A 230 7.76 0.19 -4.84
CA ALA A 230 9.08 -0.25 -5.26
C ALA A 230 10.21 0.55 -4.58
N MET A 231 10.08 1.87 -4.49
CA MET A 231 11.07 2.73 -3.83
C MET A 231 11.07 2.56 -2.31
N ALA A 232 9.88 2.54 -1.70
CA ALA A 232 9.75 2.51 -0.24
C ALA A 232 10.05 1.13 0.36
N PHE A 233 9.62 0.06 -0.30
CA PHE A 233 9.70 -1.30 0.22
C PHE A 233 10.69 -2.18 -0.53
N GLY A 234 10.87 -1.95 -1.83
CA GLY A 234 11.80 -2.70 -2.66
C GLY A 234 13.23 -2.14 -2.66
N GLY A 235 13.47 -1.01 -2.02
CA GLY A 235 14.78 -0.36 -2.04
C GLY A 235 15.27 0.00 -3.45
N VAL A 236 14.32 0.24 -4.36
CA VAL A 236 14.66 0.64 -5.73
C VAL A 236 15.03 2.11 -5.74
N GLU A 237 16.23 2.41 -6.26
CA GLU A 237 16.67 3.80 -6.41
C GLU A 237 15.86 4.53 -7.47
N PRO A 238 15.50 5.80 -7.23
CA PRO A 238 14.95 6.65 -8.28
C PRO A 238 15.89 6.70 -9.50
N GLY A 239 15.34 6.51 -10.69
CA GLY A 239 16.11 6.43 -11.93
C GLY A 239 16.63 5.02 -12.29
N ASP A 240 16.56 4.04 -11.41
CA ASP A 240 16.87 2.65 -11.75
C ASP A 240 15.67 1.97 -12.42
N TYR A 241 15.40 2.39 -13.65
CA TYR A 241 14.33 1.88 -14.47
C TYR A 241 14.26 0.34 -14.52
N ARG A 242 15.43 -0.30 -14.65
CA ARG A 242 15.48 -1.76 -14.77
C ARG A 242 14.99 -2.47 -13.51
N LYS A 243 15.46 -2.02 -12.34
CA LYS A 243 15.01 -2.60 -11.07
C LYS A 243 13.55 -2.26 -10.81
N MET A 244 13.10 -1.05 -11.17
CA MET A 244 11.69 -0.65 -11.07
C MET A 244 10.80 -1.59 -11.87
N LEU A 245 11.14 -1.82 -13.15
CA LEU A 245 10.40 -2.75 -14.01
C LEU A 245 10.36 -4.17 -13.43
N LEU A 246 11.51 -4.69 -12.99
CA LEU A 246 11.58 -6.04 -12.41
C LEU A 246 10.75 -6.14 -11.13
N TYR A 247 10.82 -5.15 -10.25
CA TYR A 247 10.02 -5.12 -9.04
C TYR A 247 8.52 -5.12 -9.36
N ASN A 248 8.08 -4.25 -10.24
CA ASN A 248 6.69 -4.19 -10.66
C ASN A 248 6.22 -5.52 -11.26
N LYS A 249 7.03 -6.10 -12.14
CA LYS A 249 6.71 -7.36 -12.80
C LYS A 249 6.63 -8.54 -11.83
N GLU A 250 7.48 -8.58 -10.82
CA GLU A 250 7.63 -9.74 -9.93
C GLU A 250 6.86 -9.62 -8.62
N ARG A 251 6.56 -8.39 -8.17
CA ARG A 251 6.05 -8.11 -6.84
C ARG A 251 4.73 -7.38 -6.78
N ILE A 252 4.42 -6.53 -7.76
CA ILE A 252 3.18 -5.75 -7.74
C ILE A 252 2.08 -6.48 -8.48
N PHE A 253 1.00 -6.82 -7.79
CA PHE A 253 -0.17 -7.38 -8.43
C PHE A 253 -1.05 -6.24 -8.98
N ALA A 254 -0.81 -5.87 -10.23
CA ALA A 254 -1.52 -4.78 -10.87
C ALA A 254 -1.75 -5.06 -12.36
N PHE A 255 -2.82 -4.51 -12.90
CA PHE A 255 -3.18 -4.55 -14.32
C PHE A 255 -4.07 -3.37 -14.68
N VAL A 256 -4.22 -3.13 -15.97
CA VAL A 256 -5.03 -2.04 -16.52
C VAL A 256 -6.12 -2.61 -17.41
N ASN A 257 -7.35 -2.15 -17.19
CA ASN A 257 -8.50 -2.52 -18.00
C ASN A 257 -9.08 -1.29 -18.71
N ALA A 258 -9.46 -1.44 -19.96
CA ALA A 258 -10.20 -0.43 -20.70
C ALA A 258 -11.62 -0.89 -20.95
N LEU A 259 -12.57 -0.01 -20.70
CA LEU A 259 -13.99 -0.20 -20.99
C LEU A 259 -14.43 0.83 -22.03
N GLY A 260 -14.94 0.34 -23.14
CA GLY A 260 -15.33 1.16 -24.27
C GLY A 260 -14.15 1.67 -25.11
N ASP A 261 -14.45 2.42 -26.16
CA ASP A 261 -13.42 3.04 -27.00
C ASP A 261 -12.96 4.37 -26.38
N VAL A 262 -11.76 4.36 -25.82
CA VAL A 262 -11.15 5.53 -25.16
C VAL A 262 -10.14 6.25 -26.07
N GLY A 263 -10.09 5.92 -27.34
CA GLY A 263 -9.33 6.64 -28.38
C GLY A 263 -7.83 6.33 -28.44
N THR A 264 -7.09 7.17 -29.16
CA THR A 264 -5.63 7.00 -29.35
C THR A 264 -4.82 7.22 -28.10
N GLU A 265 -5.33 8.00 -27.16
CA GLU A 265 -4.74 8.23 -25.83
C GLU A 265 -4.69 6.93 -25.03
N TRP A 266 -5.68 6.08 -25.15
CA TRP A 266 -5.66 4.76 -24.55
C TRP A 266 -4.50 3.91 -25.10
N ALA A 267 -4.30 3.89 -26.41
CA ALA A 267 -3.23 3.09 -27.01
C ALA A 267 -1.84 3.48 -26.49
N VAL A 268 -1.58 4.77 -26.28
CA VAL A 268 -0.29 5.22 -25.73
C VAL A 268 -0.18 4.93 -24.23
N ALA A 269 -1.25 5.06 -23.48
CA ALA A 269 -1.27 4.71 -22.06
C ALA A 269 -1.05 3.20 -21.87
N ALA A 270 -1.71 2.37 -22.68
CA ALA A 270 -1.52 0.92 -22.68
C ALA A 270 -0.08 0.52 -23.01
N ALA A 271 0.53 1.14 -24.01
CA ALA A 271 1.94 0.93 -24.35
C ALA A 271 2.88 1.29 -23.17
N GLY A 272 2.59 2.39 -22.47
CA GLY A 272 3.31 2.79 -21.27
C GLY A 272 3.16 1.80 -20.13
N CYS A 273 1.95 1.32 -19.86
CA CYS A 273 1.69 0.31 -18.81
C CYS A 273 2.40 -1.01 -19.08
N VAL A 274 2.36 -1.48 -20.34
CA VAL A 274 3.10 -2.68 -20.77
C VAL A 274 4.59 -2.51 -20.56
N ASN A 275 5.14 -1.35 -20.88
CA ASN A 275 6.54 -1.03 -20.66
C ASN A 275 6.93 -1.09 -19.18
N TRP A 276 5.96 -0.86 -18.29
CA TRP A 276 6.11 -0.98 -16.84
C TRP A 276 5.92 -2.40 -16.30
N GLY A 277 5.58 -3.36 -17.14
CA GLY A 277 5.35 -4.75 -16.75
C GLY A 277 3.92 -5.03 -16.24
N PHE A 278 2.96 -4.16 -16.54
CA PHE A 278 1.55 -4.38 -16.20
C PHE A 278 0.76 -4.85 -17.42
N PRO A 279 0.00 -5.95 -17.30
CA PRO A 279 -0.88 -6.40 -18.36
C PRO A 279 -2.04 -5.43 -18.57
N THR A 280 -2.50 -5.39 -19.80
CA THR A 280 -3.57 -4.51 -20.26
C THR A 280 -4.64 -5.33 -20.96
N LEU A 281 -5.89 -5.18 -20.56
CA LEU A 281 -7.03 -5.87 -21.15
C LEU A 281 -8.09 -4.86 -21.59
N ALA A 282 -8.82 -5.18 -22.65
CA ALA A 282 -9.90 -4.33 -23.14
C ALA A 282 -11.12 -5.14 -23.56
N ASP A 283 -12.31 -4.57 -23.38
CA ASP A 283 -13.56 -5.13 -23.84
C ASP A 283 -13.78 -4.94 -25.35
N THR A 284 -13.16 -3.90 -25.91
CA THR A 284 -13.16 -3.64 -27.35
C THR A 284 -11.99 -4.33 -28.03
N ASP A 285 -12.16 -4.73 -29.30
CA ASP A 285 -11.09 -5.34 -30.09
C ASP A 285 -9.97 -4.30 -30.33
N ILE A 286 -8.99 -4.33 -29.46
CA ILE A 286 -7.71 -3.67 -29.70
C ILE A 286 -6.89 -4.66 -30.50
N THR A 287 -6.99 -4.57 -31.79
CA THR A 287 -6.23 -5.42 -32.70
C THR A 287 -4.75 -5.40 -32.34
N GLU A 288 -4.21 -6.57 -32.10
CA GLU A 288 -2.86 -6.93 -31.65
C GLU A 288 -1.83 -5.81 -31.70
N ILE A 289 -1.40 -5.33 -30.54
CA ILE A 289 -0.36 -4.29 -30.40
C ILE A 289 0.97 -4.75 -31.01
N LEU A 290 1.16 -6.06 -31.15
CA LEU A 290 2.39 -6.65 -31.68
C LEU A 290 2.11 -7.75 -32.69
N PRO A 291 2.95 -7.88 -33.71
CA PRO A 291 2.85 -9.01 -34.62
C PRO A 291 3.09 -10.31 -33.89
N THR A 292 2.13 -11.21 -33.94
CA THR A 292 2.29 -12.60 -33.49
C THR A 292 3.52 -13.20 -34.14
N GLY A 293 4.45 -13.69 -33.35
CA GLY A 293 5.63 -14.42 -33.81
C GLY A 293 6.98 -13.73 -33.60
N ILE A 294 7.02 -12.43 -33.27
CA ILE A 294 8.30 -11.74 -32.98
C ILE A 294 8.46 -11.49 -31.46
N CYS A 295 7.38 -11.17 -30.76
CA CYS A 295 7.29 -11.14 -29.31
C CYS A 295 5.87 -11.46 -28.94
N THR A 296 5.63 -12.53 -28.21
CA THR A 296 4.38 -12.77 -27.54
C THR A 296 4.30 -11.82 -26.35
N TYR A 297 3.65 -10.69 -26.54
CA TYR A 297 3.23 -9.87 -25.42
C TYR A 297 1.97 -10.52 -24.84
N GLU A 298 2.18 -11.47 -23.97
CA GLU A 298 1.15 -12.16 -23.19
C GLU A 298 0.35 -11.19 -22.29
N HIS A 299 0.70 -9.91 -22.34
CA HIS A 299 0.22 -8.88 -21.43
C HIS A 299 -0.83 -7.93 -22.06
N VAL A 300 -1.15 -8.08 -23.32
CA VAL A 300 -2.25 -7.32 -23.94
C VAL A 300 -3.28 -8.29 -24.48
N VAL A 301 -4.48 -8.25 -23.92
CA VAL A 301 -5.58 -9.16 -24.26
C VAL A 301 -6.82 -8.38 -24.64
N SER A 302 -7.34 -8.63 -25.83
CA SER A 302 -8.59 -8.06 -26.31
C SER A 302 -9.19 -8.89 -27.47
N PRO A 303 -10.51 -8.89 -27.68
CA PRO A 303 -11.49 -8.42 -26.72
C PRO A 303 -11.68 -9.42 -25.55
N VAL A 304 -12.08 -8.91 -24.41
CA VAL A 304 -12.44 -9.71 -23.24
C VAL A 304 -13.89 -9.39 -22.87
N SER A 305 -14.69 -10.40 -22.62
CA SER A 305 -16.08 -10.19 -22.16
C SER A 305 -16.10 -9.54 -20.78
N HIS A 306 -17.14 -8.78 -20.49
CA HIS A 306 -17.25 -8.10 -19.18
C HIS A 306 -17.33 -9.10 -18.03
N GLU A 307 -17.98 -10.25 -18.25
CA GLU A 307 -18.14 -11.32 -17.25
C GLU A 307 -16.81 -12.00 -16.93
N GLU A 308 -15.90 -12.09 -17.89
CA GLU A 308 -14.60 -12.75 -17.72
C GLU A 308 -13.47 -11.76 -17.39
N MET A 309 -13.70 -10.45 -17.46
CA MET A 309 -12.65 -9.45 -17.39
C MET A 309 -11.82 -9.54 -16.10
N CYS A 310 -12.46 -9.63 -14.96
CA CYS A 310 -11.77 -9.77 -13.67
C CYS A 310 -10.93 -11.05 -13.63
N GLN A 311 -11.54 -12.18 -13.93
CA GLN A 311 -10.87 -13.47 -13.91
C GLN A 311 -9.72 -13.54 -14.91
N ARG A 312 -9.94 -13.06 -16.12
CA ARG A 312 -8.92 -13.04 -17.18
C ARG A 312 -7.75 -12.12 -16.83
N SER A 313 -8.01 -10.98 -16.21
CA SER A 313 -6.96 -10.05 -15.73
C SER A 313 -6.07 -10.71 -14.68
N VAL A 314 -6.67 -11.42 -13.73
CA VAL A 314 -5.94 -12.18 -12.70
C VAL A 314 -5.06 -13.26 -13.33
N GLU A 315 -5.60 -14.02 -14.28
CA GLU A 315 -4.87 -15.09 -14.99
C GLU A 315 -3.69 -14.53 -15.79
N VAL A 316 -3.92 -13.48 -16.56
CA VAL A 316 -2.87 -12.86 -17.40
C VAL A 316 -1.78 -12.23 -16.54
N ARG A 317 -2.14 -11.66 -15.40
CA ARG A 317 -1.14 -11.12 -14.47
C ARG A 317 -0.21 -12.19 -13.94
N GLY A 318 -0.71 -13.39 -13.65
CA GLY A 318 0.09 -14.60 -13.46
C GLY A 318 1.18 -14.55 -12.42
N LEU A 319 1.06 -13.70 -11.37
CA LEU A 319 1.99 -13.73 -10.26
C LEU A 319 1.74 -14.98 -9.40
N LYS A 320 2.79 -15.40 -8.68
CA LYS A 320 2.68 -16.47 -7.67
C LYS A 320 1.68 -16.12 -6.55
N VAL A 321 1.31 -14.85 -6.43
CA VAL A 321 0.30 -14.39 -5.50
C VAL A 321 -1.07 -14.69 -6.09
N THR A 322 -1.71 -15.72 -5.56
CA THR A 322 -3.10 -16.04 -5.91
C THR A 322 -4.02 -15.05 -5.21
N VAL A 323 -4.79 -14.29 -5.97
CA VAL A 323 -5.85 -13.45 -5.40
C VAL A 323 -7.01 -14.36 -5.02
N SER A 324 -7.15 -14.61 -3.73
CA SER A 324 -8.19 -15.48 -3.20
C SER A 324 -9.52 -14.73 -3.11
N GLU A 325 -10.58 -15.34 -3.61
CA GLU A 325 -11.93 -14.86 -3.35
C GLU A 325 -12.30 -15.12 -1.89
N ILE A 326 -12.71 -14.06 -1.18
CA ILE A 326 -13.17 -14.18 0.20
C ILE A 326 -14.66 -14.42 0.21
N LYS A 327 -15.07 -15.62 0.61
CA LYS A 327 -16.48 -16.06 0.63
C LYS A 327 -17.18 -15.59 1.90
N ILE A 328 -17.54 -14.33 1.95
CA ILE A 328 -18.32 -13.72 3.03
C ILE A 328 -19.57 -13.04 2.45
N PRO A 329 -20.62 -12.79 3.27
CA PRO A 329 -21.93 -12.26 2.79
C PRO A 329 -21.89 -10.87 2.15
N LEU A 330 -20.79 -10.14 2.30
CA LEU A 330 -20.66 -8.76 1.84
C LEU A 330 -19.27 -8.52 1.25
N SER A 331 -19.10 -7.42 0.53
CA SER A 331 -17.80 -7.01 0.04
C SER A 331 -16.86 -6.73 1.20
N TYR A 332 -15.62 -7.21 1.08
CA TYR A 332 -14.59 -7.01 2.07
C TYR A 332 -14.31 -5.51 2.28
N GLY A 333 -14.17 -5.10 3.50
CA GLY A 333 -13.79 -3.75 3.91
C GLY A 333 -14.92 -2.96 4.58
N PRO A 334 -16.06 -2.66 3.93
CA PRO A 334 -17.01 -1.65 4.46
C PRO A 334 -17.74 -2.06 5.73
N ALA A 335 -17.72 -3.33 6.11
CA ALA A 335 -18.58 -3.84 7.17
C ALA A 335 -17.93 -3.92 8.55
N PHE A 336 -16.63 -4.10 8.62
CA PHE A 336 -15.91 -4.41 9.87
C PHE A 336 -14.52 -3.79 9.92
N GLU A 337 -14.20 -2.86 9.03
CA GLU A 337 -12.96 -2.11 9.11
C GLU A 337 -13.01 -1.15 10.30
N GLY A 338 -12.42 -1.57 11.39
CA GLY A 338 -12.38 -0.97 12.71
C GLY A 338 -12.68 0.51 12.81
N GLU A 339 -11.75 1.36 12.45
CA GLU A 339 -11.90 2.82 12.59
C GLU A 339 -12.83 3.46 11.55
N ARG A 340 -13.18 2.75 10.49
CA ARG A 340 -14.01 3.28 9.40
C ARG A 340 -15.49 3.08 9.61
N VAL A 341 -15.91 2.09 10.40
CA VAL A 341 -17.30 1.95 10.80
C VAL A 341 -17.63 3.10 11.74
N ARG A 342 -18.43 4.04 11.29
CA ARG A 342 -18.81 5.24 12.04
C ARG A 342 -19.69 4.87 13.22
N LYS A 343 -19.71 5.71 14.23
CA LYS A 343 -20.48 5.48 15.47
C LYS A 343 -21.97 5.23 15.21
N ASP A 344 -22.53 5.91 14.23
CA ASP A 344 -23.96 5.81 13.90
C ASP A 344 -24.30 4.51 13.15
N ASP A 345 -23.31 3.94 12.44
CA ASP A 345 -23.44 2.69 11.70
C ASP A 345 -22.97 1.46 12.51
N LEU A 346 -22.53 1.67 13.74
CA LEU A 346 -21.96 0.64 14.57
C LEU A 346 -23.03 -0.28 15.17
N TYR A 347 -22.96 -1.57 14.86
CA TYR A 347 -23.77 -2.59 15.53
C TYR A 347 -23.08 -3.11 16.79
N MET A 348 -21.84 -3.59 16.67
CA MET A 348 -21.06 -4.11 17.81
C MET A 348 -19.56 -3.85 17.63
N GLU A 349 -18.84 -3.94 18.73
CA GLU A 349 -17.39 -3.76 18.76
C GLU A 349 -16.73 -4.94 19.48
N MET A 350 -15.61 -5.41 18.95
CA MET A 350 -14.80 -6.46 19.56
C MET A 350 -13.37 -5.96 19.80
N GLY A 351 -12.81 -6.27 20.95
CA GLY A 351 -11.49 -5.79 21.33
C GLY A 351 -11.49 -4.29 21.62
N GLY A 352 -10.37 -3.65 21.39
CA GLY A 352 -10.17 -2.22 21.68
C GLY A 352 -9.93 -1.91 23.16
N GLY A 353 -9.82 -0.61 23.52
CA GLY A 353 -9.34 -0.17 24.83
C GLY A 353 -10.22 -0.48 26.06
N LYS A 354 -11.41 -1.02 25.88
CA LYS A 354 -12.34 -1.34 26.99
C LYS A 354 -12.64 -2.83 27.11
N THR A 355 -12.33 -3.61 26.11
CA THR A 355 -12.45 -5.06 26.10
C THR A 355 -11.12 -5.67 25.75
N GLN A 356 -10.86 -6.83 26.32
CA GLN A 356 -9.60 -7.52 26.07
C GLN A 356 -9.58 -8.04 24.64
N CYS A 357 -8.43 -7.90 23.99
CA CYS A 357 -8.12 -8.55 22.73
C CYS A 357 -6.79 -9.28 22.86
N THR A 358 -6.67 -10.43 22.23
CA THR A 358 -5.41 -11.18 22.15
C THR A 358 -5.32 -11.93 20.84
N GLU A 359 -4.16 -11.89 20.26
CA GLU A 359 -3.81 -12.63 19.05
C GLU A 359 -2.67 -13.58 19.37
N LEU A 360 -2.72 -14.77 18.79
CA LEU A 360 -1.65 -15.75 18.87
C LEU A 360 -1.59 -16.56 17.60
N CYS A 361 -0.42 -16.60 16.97
CA CYS A 361 -0.12 -17.49 15.86
C CYS A 361 0.85 -18.57 16.29
N LYS A 362 0.54 -19.84 16.03
CA LYS A 362 1.39 -20.97 16.35
C LYS A 362 1.51 -21.94 15.20
N MET A 363 2.74 -22.39 14.96
CA MET A 363 2.99 -23.50 14.08
C MET A 363 2.44 -24.80 14.69
N ALA A 364 1.89 -25.64 13.84
CA ALA A 364 1.36 -26.96 14.16
C ALA A 364 1.89 -27.97 13.13
N GLU A 365 1.80 -29.26 13.46
CA GLU A 365 2.10 -30.30 12.51
C GLU A 365 1.01 -30.40 11.43
N MET A 366 1.39 -30.81 10.21
CA MET A 366 0.47 -30.89 9.07
C MET A 366 -0.76 -31.80 9.29
N ASN A 367 -0.68 -32.76 10.19
CA ASN A 367 -1.76 -33.69 10.54
C ASN A 367 -2.60 -33.24 11.74
N GLU A 368 -2.19 -32.18 12.43
CA GLU A 368 -2.90 -31.68 13.61
C GLU A 368 -3.98 -30.66 13.29
N ILE A 369 -3.89 -30.03 12.13
CA ILE A 369 -4.82 -28.98 11.71
C ILE A 369 -5.46 -29.29 10.36
N GLU A 370 -6.66 -28.75 10.19
CA GLU A 370 -7.46 -28.85 8.97
C GLU A 370 -7.50 -27.48 8.28
N ASP A 371 -7.10 -27.44 7.01
CA ASP A 371 -7.11 -26.20 6.24
C ASP A 371 -8.52 -25.64 6.07
N GLY A 372 -8.70 -24.35 6.36
CA GLY A 372 -9.98 -23.65 6.27
C GLY A 372 -10.96 -23.94 7.42
N LYS A 373 -10.55 -24.73 8.42
CA LYS A 373 -11.39 -24.93 9.60
C LYS A 373 -11.45 -23.63 10.42
N VAL A 374 -12.67 -23.14 10.66
CA VAL A 374 -12.93 -21.96 11.49
C VAL A 374 -13.92 -22.33 12.58
N GLU A 375 -13.52 -22.11 13.83
CA GLU A 375 -14.35 -22.33 15.02
C GLU A 375 -14.58 -21.01 15.76
N VAL A 376 -15.80 -20.81 16.25
CA VAL A 376 -16.15 -19.68 17.14
C VAL A 376 -16.58 -20.28 18.50
N ILE A 377 -15.94 -19.82 19.57
CA ILE A 377 -16.21 -20.27 20.92
C ILE A 377 -16.68 -19.07 21.75
N GLY A 378 -17.98 -19.03 22.00
CA GLY A 378 -18.68 -17.98 22.71
C GLY A 378 -19.79 -17.34 21.89
N PRO A 379 -20.32 -16.17 22.34
CA PRO A 379 -21.39 -15.47 21.64
C PRO A 379 -21.01 -15.06 20.21
N ASP A 380 -21.93 -15.17 19.28
CA ASP A 380 -21.83 -14.66 17.91
C ASP A 380 -22.67 -13.38 17.75
N VAL A 381 -22.62 -12.77 16.57
CA VAL A 381 -23.35 -11.53 16.23
C VAL A 381 -24.85 -11.62 16.58
N GLY A 382 -25.47 -12.78 16.34
CA GLY A 382 -26.88 -13.01 16.65
C GLY A 382 -27.23 -13.08 18.13
N ASP A 383 -26.25 -13.27 19.00
CA ASP A 383 -26.40 -13.43 20.44
C ASP A 383 -26.26 -12.11 21.21
N VAL A 384 -25.86 -11.02 20.53
CA VAL A 384 -25.57 -9.73 21.14
C VAL A 384 -26.52 -8.63 20.67
N LYS A 385 -26.71 -7.64 21.53
CA LYS A 385 -27.54 -6.47 21.19
C LYS A 385 -26.70 -5.38 20.56
N LYS A 386 -27.36 -4.54 19.75
CA LYS A 386 -26.69 -3.35 19.19
C LYS A 386 -26.04 -2.49 20.29
N GLY A 387 -24.79 -2.14 20.07
CA GLY A 387 -23.98 -1.35 21.01
C GLY A 387 -23.18 -2.18 22.03
N GLU A 388 -23.35 -3.49 22.05
CA GLU A 388 -22.56 -4.37 22.92
C GLU A 388 -21.12 -4.51 22.44
N LYS A 389 -20.24 -4.85 23.39
CA LYS A 389 -18.81 -5.06 23.17
C LYS A 389 -18.41 -6.42 23.68
N LEU A 390 -17.74 -7.18 22.84
CA LEU A 390 -17.21 -8.50 23.19
C LEU A 390 -15.68 -8.44 23.33
N PRO A 391 -15.10 -9.25 24.21
CA PRO A 391 -13.67 -9.55 24.14
C PRO A 391 -13.40 -10.36 22.86
N LEU A 392 -12.15 -10.35 22.40
CA LEU A 392 -11.78 -11.08 21.20
C LEU A 392 -10.44 -11.80 21.40
N GLY A 393 -10.47 -13.10 21.28
CA GLY A 393 -9.27 -13.92 21.17
C GLY A 393 -9.16 -14.50 19.77
N ILE A 394 -8.03 -14.32 19.12
CA ILE A 394 -7.76 -14.86 17.79
C ILE A 394 -6.60 -15.84 17.91
N PHE A 395 -6.88 -17.11 17.74
CA PHE A 395 -5.86 -18.15 17.72
C PHE A 395 -5.76 -18.74 16.31
N VAL A 396 -4.63 -18.50 15.66
CA VAL A 396 -4.34 -19.00 14.32
C VAL A 396 -3.29 -20.09 14.43
N GLN A 397 -3.61 -21.26 13.89
CA GLN A 397 -2.66 -22.36 13.77
C GLN A 397 -2.29 -22.52 12.30
N VAL A 398 -1.01 -22.64 12.03
CA VAL A 398 -0.46 -22.69 10.68
C VAL A 398 0.47 -23.89 10.53
N ALA A 399 0.44 -24.50 9.35
CA ALA A 399 1.37 -25.56 8.98
C ALA A 399 1.82 -25.37 7.53
N GLY A 400 3.07 -25.71 7.24
CA GLY A 400 3.59 -25.61 5.88
C GLY A 400 5.01 -26.16 5.82
N ARG A 401 5.40 -26.64 4.64
CA ARG A 401 6.73 -27.28 4.44
C ARG A 401 7.90 -26.31 4.66
N GLU A 402 7.69 -25.04 4.46
CA GLU A 402 8.69 -23.99 4.66
C GLU A 402 8.41 -23.14 5.91
N MET A 403 7.36 -23.49 6.68
CA MET A 403 7.03 -22.80 7.92
C MET A 403 8.09 -23.11 9.01
N GLN A 404 8.47 -22.09 9.75
CA GLN A 404 9.42 -22.17 10.84
C GLN A 404 8.88 -21.44 12.08
N PRO A 405 9.26 -21.85 13.32
CA PRO A 405 8.81 -21.17 14.54
C PRO A 405 9.15 -19.68 14.57
N ASP A 406 10.25 -19.27 13.94
CA ASP A 406 10.66 -17.87 13.88
C ASP A 406 9.75 -17.01 12.98
N PHE A 407 8.93 -17.63 12.14
CA PHE A 407 7.95 -16.93 11.31
C PHE A 407 6.64 -16.62 12.05
N GLU A 408 6.34 -17.33 13.14
CA GLU A 408 5.11 -17.11 13.92
C GLU A 408 4.87 -15.63 14.31
N PRO A 409 5.87 -14.89 14.86
CA PRO A 409 5.67 -13.49 15.22
C PRO A 409 5.32 -12.60 14.03
N ILE A 410 5.87 -12.90 12.86
CA ILE A 410 5.64 -12.10 11.66
C ILE A 410 4.21 -12.29 11.16
N LEU A 411 3.75 -13.54 11.09
CA LEU A 411 2.37 -13.85 10.71
C LEU A 411 1.37 -13.26 11.72
N GLU A 412 1.67 -13.37 13.02
CA GLU A 412 0.82 -12.88 14.11
C GLU A 412 0.60 -11.37 14.04
N ARG A 413 1.66 -10.60 13.78
CA ARG A 413 1.57 -9.15 13.65
C ARG A 413 0.75 -8.68 12.44
N GLN A 414 0.53 -9.55 11.46
CA GLN A 414 -0.31 -9.24 10.30
C GLN A 414 -1.79 -9.52 10.55
N ILE A 415 -2.18 -10.22 11.60
CA ILE A 415 -3.58 -10.63 11.84
C ILE A 415 -4.51 -9.42 11.85
N HIS A 416 -4.17 -8.39 12.61
CA HIS A 416 -4.96 -7.17 12.69
C HIS A 416 -5.10 -6.50 11.32
N HIS A 417 -4.00 -6.38 10.60
CA HIS A 417 -3.96 -5.84 9.26
C HIS A 417 -4.79 -6.67 8.28
N LEU A 418 -4.63 -7.99 8.30
CA LEU A 418 -5.33 -8.90 7.41
C LEU A 418 -6.85 -8.86 7.61
N ILE A 419 -7.33 -8.64 8.83
CA ILE A 419 -8.76 -8.55 9.14
C ILE A 419 -9.32 -7.19 8.70
N ASN A 420 -8.74 -6.12 9.20
CA ASN A 420 -9.25 -4.77 8.99
C ASN A 420 -8.83 -4.16 7.68
N TYR A 421 -7.91 -4.83 6.98
CA TYR A 421 -7.26 -4.22 5.85
C TYR A 421 -6.60 -2.91 6.24
N ALA A 422 -5.68 -2.99 7.17
CA ALA A 422 -5.20 -1.95 8.05
C ALA A 422 -5.19 -0.56 7.45
N GLN A 423 -5.50 0.33 8.28
CA GLN A 423 -5.62 1.71 7.95
C GLN A 423 -4.31 2.45 8.13
N TYR A 424 -3.45 1.92 9.01
CA TYR A 424 -2.17 2.54 9.35
C TYR A 424 -1.12 1.47 9.57
N ILE A 425 0.05 1.66 8.99
CA ILE A 425 1.18 0.75 9.07
C ILE A 425 1.61 0.43 10.51
N MET A 426 1.45 1.40 11.39
CA MET A 426 1.78 1.27 12.80
C MET A 426 0.98 0.21 13.54
N HIS A 427 -0.12 -0.25 12.99
CA HIS A 427 -0.89 -1.35 13.55
C HIS A 427 -0.27 -2.72 13.29
N ILE A 428 0.60 -2.84 12.32
CA ILE A 428 1.24 -4.10 11.94
C ILE A 428 2.17 -4.63 13.03
N GLY A 429 2.83 -3.73 13.74
CA GLY A 429 3.80 -4.08 14.76
C GLY A 429 3.22 -4.39 16.14
N GLN A 430 1.92 -4.30 16.32
CA GLN A 430 1.31 -4.39 17.65
C GLN A 430 1.08 -5.84 18.09
N ARG A 431 1.22 -6.07 19.38
CA ARG A 431 0.80 -7.28 20.08
C ARG A 431 -0.47 -6.97 20.88
N ASP A 432 -1.41 -7.91 20.99
CA ASP A 432 -2.64 -7.80 21.78
C ASP A 432 -3.56 -6.62 21.39
N ILE A 433 -3.58 -6.17 20.14
CA ILE A 433 -4.41 -5.02 19.73
C ILE A 433 -5.20 -5.35 18.47
N SER A 434 -6.21 -6.18 18.60
CA SER A 434 -7.25 -6.22 17.57
C SER A 434 -8.44 -5.39 18.00
N TRP A 435 -8.95 -4.61 17.08
CA TRP A 435 -10.12 -3.79 17.29
C TRP A 435 -11.00 -3.86 16.05
N ILE A 436 -12.11 -4.55 16.18
CA ILE A 436 -13.03 -4.80 15.08
C ILE A 436 -14.35 -4.14 15.39
N ARG A 437 -14.87 -3.39 14.43
CA ARG A 437 -16.20 -2.83 14.45
C ARG A 437 -17.04 -3.47 13.36
N VAL A 438 -18.22 -3.93 13.73
CA VAL A 438 -19.18 -4.52 12.80
C VAL A 438 -20.31 -3.53 12.59
N SER A 439 -20.61 -3.22 11.33
CA SER A 439 -21.67 -2.28 10.98
C SER A 439 -23.06 -2.91 10.97
N ASP A 440 -24.09 -2.07 11.11
CA ASP A 440 -25.48 -2.49 10.90
C ASP A 440 -25.69 -3.17 9.52
N GLN A 441 -25.03 -2.65 8.51
CA GLN A 441 -25.10 -3.20 7.15
C GLN A 441 -24.52 -4.61 7.07
N ALA A 442 -23.41 -4.86 7.77
CA ALA A 442 -22.82 -6.20 7.82
C ALA A 442 -23.77 -7.20 8.44
N VAL A 443 -24.37 -6.85 9.57
CA VAL A 443 -25.33 -7.71 10.27
C VAL A 443 -26.59 -7.97 9.41
N ALA A 444 -27.10 -6.94 8.75
CA ALA A 444 -28.25 -7.06 7.86
C ALA A 444 -27.99 -7.98 6.66
N LYS A 445 -26.73 -8.10 6.22
CA LYS A 445 -26.31 -9.03 5.16
C LYS A 445 -25.95 -10.44 5.67
N GLY A 446 -26.05 -10.68 6.98
CA GLY A 446 -25.81 -12.00 7.57
C GLY A 446 -24.37 -12.27 7.98
N PHE A 447 -23.55 -11.22 8.19
CA PHE A 447 -22.20 -11.37 8.70
C PHE A 447 -22.18 -12.00 10.09
N THR A 448 -21.27 -12.93 10.31
CA THR A 448 -21.03 -13.62 11.57
C THR A 448 -19.58 -13.49 12.00
N ILE A 449 -19.27 -13.78 13.26
CA ILE A 449 -17.87 -13.75 13.74
C ILE A 449 -17.01 -14.80 13.01
N LYS A 450 -17.62 -15.88 12.56
CA LYS A 450 -16.94 -16.90 11.74
C LYS A 450 -16.34 -16.31 10.47
N ASP A 451 -16.96 -15.29 9.87
CA ASP A 451 -16.44 -14.64 8.65
C ASP A 451 -15.08 -14.00 8.86
N ILE A 452 -14.75 -13.56 10.08
CA ILE A 452 -13.41 -13.09 10.44
C ILE A 452 -12.37 -14.18 10.20
N GLY A 453 -12.67 -15.41 10.63
CA GLY A 453 -11.78 -16.55 10.40
C GLY A 453 -11.66 -16.92 8.92
N VAL A 454 -12.74 -16.78 8.14
CA VAL A 454 -12.71 -16.96 6.68
C VAL A 454 -11.81 -15.93 6.01
N ILE A 455 -11.87 -14.68 6.46
CA ILE A 455 -10.99 -13.62 5.99
C ILE A 455 -9.52 -13.93 6.32
N LEU A 456 -9.24 -14.32 7.56
CA LEU A 456 -7.88 -14.68 7.98
C LEU A 456 -7.33 -15.84 7.16
N HIS A 457 -8.10 -16.91 7.00
CA HIS A 457 -7.69 -18.05 6.17
C HIS A 457 -7.32 -17.60 4.75
N ALA A 458 -8.22 -16.87 4.08
CA ALA A 458 -7.99 -16.40 2.71
C ALA A 458 -6.77 -15.48 2.60
N LYS A 459 -6.63 -14.55 3.55
CA LYS A 459 -5.52 -13.58 3.55
C LYS A 459 -4.18 -14.20 3.91
N MET A 460 -4.15 -15.10 4.88
CA MET A 460 -2.91 -15.82 5.24
C MET A 460 -2.40 -16.64 4.05
N HIS A 461 -3.26 -17.34 3.33
CA HIS A 461 -2.88 -18.03 2.11
C HIS A 461 -2.44 -17.08 1.00
N GLN A 462 -3.12 -15.94 0.84
CA GLN A 462 -2.76 -14.94 -0.16
C GLN A 462 -1.36 -14.36 0.09
N ASP A 463 -1.08 -13.96 1.32
CA ASP A 463 0.13 -13.19 1.64
C ASP A 463 1.32 -14.10 2.00
N PHE A 464 1.03 -15.29 2.55
CA PHE A 464 2.05 -16.23 3.05
C PHE A 464 1.98 -17.63 2.40
N GLY A 465 1.26 -17.78 1.30
CA GLY A 465 1.12 -19.08 0.62
C GLY A 465 2.43 -19.68 0.09
N SER A 466 3.53 -18.91 0.08
CA SER A 466 4.86 -19.46 -0.20
C SER A 466 5.43 -20.33 0.94
N ILE A 467 4.96 -20.09 2.18
CA ILE A 467 5.43 -20.80 3.38
C ILE A 467 4.32 -21.59 4.09
N LEU A 468 3.04 -21.31 3.77
CA LEU A 468 1.89 -21.96 4.39
C LEU A 468 1.18 -22.92 3.43
N ASP A 469 0.88 -24.12 3.93
CA ASP A 469 0.02 -25.12 3.27
C ASP A 469 -1.35 -25.22 3.93
N LYS A 470 -1.46 -24.94 5.24
CA LYS A 470 -2.70 -25.01 6.02
C LYS A 470 -2.81 -23.88 7.03
N VAL A 471 -4.05 -23.38 7.19
CA VAL A 471 -4.43 -22.39 8.20
C VAL A 471 -5.73 -22.80 8.87
N GLN A 472 -5.75 -22.87 10.19
CA GLN A 472 -6.94 -23.09 11.01
C GLN A 472 -7.10 -21.94 11.98
N VAL A 473 -8.33 -21.45 12.17
CA VAL A 473 -8.63 -20.28 13.01
C VAL A 473 -9.64 -20.64 14.08
N THR A 474 -9.34 -20.27 15.32
CA THR A 474 -10.27 -20.33 16.44
C THR A 474 -10.48 -18.93 17.00
N LEU A 475 -11.71 -18.50 17.10
CA LEU A 475 -12.13 -17.20 17.61
C LEU A 475 -12.83 -17.37 18.96
N TYR A 476 -12.35 -16.66 19.98
CA TYR A 476 -12.92 -16.68 21.32
C TYR A 476 -13.60 -15.34 21.60
N THR A 477 -14.84 -15.39 22.05
CA THR A 477 -15.66 -14.22 22.39
C THR A 477 -16.15 -14.23 23.83
N GLN A 478 -15.77 -15.24 24.60
CA GLN A 478 -16.02 -15.31 26.05
C GLN A 478 -14.78 -14.89 26.81
N LYS A 479 -14.99 -14.11 27.87
CA LYS A 479 -13.89 -13.53 28.66
C LYS A 479 -12.92 -14.59 29.22
N GLU A 480 -13.44 -15.68 29.74
CA GLU A 480 -12.64 -16.74 30.34
C GLU A 480 -11.68 -17.39 29.36
N ASP A 481 -12.10 -17.57 28.12
CA ASP A 481 -11.28 -18.20 27.07
C ASP A 481 -10.29 -17.21 26.49
N VAL A 482 -10.68 -15.93 26.36
CA VAL A 482 -9.77 -14.85 25.98
C VAL A 482 -8.68 -14.66 27.03
N ASP A 483 -9.02 -14.70 28.34
CA ASP A 483 -8.06 -14.62 29.45
C ASP A 483 -7.04 -15.78 29.39
N LYS A 484 -7.50 -17.00 29.10
CA LYS A 484 -6.60 -18.17 28.93
C LYS A 484 -5.67 -17.97 27.73
N LEU A 485 -6.21 -17.54 26.59
CA LEU A 485 -5.41 -17.26 25.41
C LEU A 485 -4.38 -16.17 25.67
N THR A 486 -4.77 -15.09 26.35
CA THR A 486 -3.87 -13.99 26.72
C THR A 486 -2.72 -14.47 27.58
N LYS A 487 -3.00 -15.29 28.57
CA LYS A 487 -1.95 -15.85 29.44
C LYS A 487 -0.96 -16.71 28.62
N ARG A 488 -1.47 -17.51 27.69
CA ARG A 488 -0.65 -18.32 26.78
C ARG A 488 0.17 -17.44 25.85
N ALA A 489 -0.46 -16.45 25.19
CA ALA A 489 0.20 -15.55 24.26
C ALA A 489 1.35 -14.77 24.94
N ARG A 490 1.11 -14.23 26.13
CA ARG A 490 2.15 -13.50 26.88
C ARG A 490 3.33 -14.39 27.28
N ALA A 491 3.10 -15.67 27.60
CA ALA A 491 4.19 -16.61 27.83
C ALA A 491 5.02 -16.85 26.57
N GLU A 492 4.37 -17.01 25.42
CA GLU A 492 5.05 -17.15 24.13
C GLU A 492 5.84 -15.89 23.76
N TYR A 493 5.26 -14.70 23.94
CA TYR A 493 5.96 -13.42 23.67
C TYR A 493 7.23 -13.31 24.53
N LYS A 494 7.12 -13.62 25.81
CA LYS A 494 8.27 -13.62 26.69
C LYS A 494 9.37 -14.60 26.23
N THR A 495 8.99 -15.82 25.86
CA THR A 495 9.95 -16.80 25.33
C THR A 495 10.63 -16.33 24.05
N ARG A 496 9.89 -15.64 23.18
CA ARG A 496 10.45 -15.07 21.95
C ARG A 496 11.43 -13.92 22.25
N ASP A 497 11.11 -13.06 23.20
CA ASP A 497 11.98 -11.93 23.58
C ASP A 497 13.24 -12.43 24.31
N GLU A 498 13.13 -13.44 25.16
CA GLU A 498 14.29 -14.07 25.86
C GLU A 498 15.33 -14.65 24.92
N ARG A 499 14.98 -14.98 23.67
CA ARG A 499 15.93 -15.51 22.68
C ARG A 499 16.98 -14.47 22.25
N VAL A 500 16.66 -13.18 22.30
CA VAL A 500 17.60 -12.10 21.96
C VAL A 500 18.26 -11.49 23.18
N GLU A 501 17.80 -11.77 24.41
CA GLU A 501 18.24 -11.13 25.64
C GLU A 501 19.74 -11.31 25.93
N ASN A 502 20.33 -12.42 25.49
CA ASN A 502 21.75 -12.70 25.68
C ASN A 502 22.61 -12.49 24.43
N MET A 503 22.04 -11.94 23.38
CA MET A 503 22.76 -11.56 22.17
C MET A 503 23.31 -10.15 22.32
N THR A 504 24.54 -9.95 21.85
CA THR A 504 25.15 -8.61 21.83
C THR A 504 25.37 -8.15 20.39
N ASP A 505 25.49 -6.85 20.22
CA ASP A 505 25.77 -6.25 18.93
C ASP A 505 27.12 -6.67 18.35
N GLU A 506 28.08 -7.01 19.21
CA GLU A 506 29.38 -7.53 18.81
C GLU A 506 29.30 -8.94 18.26
N ALA A 507 28.32 -9.72 18.68
CA ALA A 507 28.16 -11.12 18.27
C ALA A 507 27.65 -11.30 16.82
N VAL A 508 27.22 -10.22 16.17
CA VAL A 508 26.67 -10.27 14.81
C VAL A 508 27.38 -9.28 13.90
N GLU A 509 27.54 -9.64 12.64
CA GLU A 509 28.12 -8.76 11.60
C GLU A 509 27.05 -7.96 10.85
N THR A 510 25.81 -8.42 10.92
CA THR A 510 24.68 -7.85 10.17
C THR A 510 23.59 -7.39 11.12
N PHE A 511 23.18 -6.14 10.99
CA PHE A 511 21.96 -5.60 11.55
C PHE A 511 20.82 -5.69 10.53
N TYR A 512 19.61 -5.30 10.92
CA TYR A 512 18.47 -5.23 10.00
C TYR A 512 17.86 -3.84 10.01
N SER A 513 17.46 -3.36 8.84
CA SER A 513 16.65 -2.16 8.75
C SER A 513 15.18 -2.46 9.04
N CYS A 514 14.42 -1.42 9.34
CA CYS A 514 12.97 -1.43 9.25
C CYS A 514 12.49 -0.11 8.64
N THR A 515 11.88 -0.19 7.47
CA THR A 515 11.37 0.96 6.72
C THR A 515 9.84 0.98 6.62
N LEU A 516 9.14 0.13 7.39
CA LEU A 516 7.68 0.04 7.39
C LEU A 516 6.98 1.40 7.55
N CYS A 517 7.51 2.26 8.43
CA CYS A 517 6.93 3.57 8.68
C CYS A 517 7.11 4.58 7.54
N GLN A 518 7.87 4.27 6.49
CA GLN A 518 8.09 5.18 5.35
C GLN A 518 6.81 5.45 4.55
N SER A 519 5.79 4.61 4.69
CA SER A 519 4.49 4.87 4.08
C SER A 519 3.85 6.19 4.55
N PHE A 520 4.20 6.67 5.73
CA PHE A 520 3.69 7.95 6.27
C PHE A 520 4.80 8.88 6.80
N ALA A 521 5.98 8.37 7.08
CA ALA A 521 7.18 9.14 7.45
C ALA A 521 8.32 8.80 6.49
N PRO A 522 8.37 9.39 5.30
CA PRO A 522 9.16 8.91 4.16
C PRO A 522 10.66 8.78 4.39
N SER A 523 11.21 9.53 5.33
CA SER A 523 12.64 9.49 5.68
C SER A 523 12.95 8.62 6.89
N HIS A 524 11.93 8.00 7.50
CA HIS A 524 12.14 7.21 8.71
C HIS A 524 12.81 5.87 8.39
N VAL A 525 13.89 5.58 9.10
CA VAL A 525 14.58 4.29 9.03
C VAL A 525 14.93 3.87 10.46
N CYS A 526 14.48 2.69 10.87
CA CYS A 526 14.99 2.06 12.07
C CYS A 526 16.15 1.12 11.71
N MET A 527 17.17 1.11 12.55
CA MET A 527 18.17 0.05 12.57
C MET A 527 17.92 -0.82 13.80
N VAL A 528 17.77 -2.10 13.56
CA VAL A 528 17.46 -3.11 14.58
C VAL A 528 18.67 -4.01 14.76
N SER A 529 19.17 -4.04 15.96
CA SER A 529 20.29 -4.89 16.36
C SER A 529 19.86 -5.87 17.47
N PRO A 530 20.67 -6.83 17.87
CA PRO A 530 20.37 -7.68 19.01
C PRO A 530 20.00 -6.90 20.28
N GLU A 531 20.69 -5.80 20.56
CA GLU A 531 20.49 -4.98 21.76
C GLU A 531 19.49 -3.84 21.57
N ARG A 532 19.03 -3.60 20.34
CA ARG A 532 18.09 -2.52 20.02
C ARG A 532 16.96 -3.00 19.13
N THR A 533 15.75 -2.93 19.64
CA THR A 533 14.52 -3.17 18.88
C THR A 533 14.21 -2.00 17.93
N GLY A 534 13.29 -2.21 16.99
CA GLY A 534 12.66 -1.11 16.29
C GLY A 534 12.05 -0.10 17.27
N LEU A 535 11.97 1.16 16.87
CA LEU A 535 11.50 2.25 17.74
C LEU A 535 10.07 2.02 18.26
N CYS A 536 9.25 1.28 17.51
CA CYS A 536 7.91 0.87 17.93
C CYS A 536 7.91 -0.21 19.04
N GLY A 537 9.04 -0.86 19.32
CA GLY A 537 9.15 -1.97 20.25
C GLY A 537 8.63 -3.32 19.74
N ALA A 538 8.09 -3.38 18.53
CA ALA A 538 7.42 -4.56 18.01
C ALA A 538 8.34 -5.54 17.27
N TYR A 539 9.42 -5.04 16.69
CA TYR A 539 10.39 -5.84 15.93
C TYR A 539 11.74 -5.90 16.66
N ASN A 540 12.14 -7.09 17.04
CA ASN A 540 13.50 -7.36 17.48
C ASN A 540 14.36 -7.85 16.30
N TRP A 541 15.64 -8.10 16.54
CA TRP A 541 16.59 -8.51 15.50
C TRP A 541 16.19 -9.83 14.81
N MET A 542 15.70 -10.83 15.58
CA MET A 542 15.25 -12.11 15.04
C MET A 542 13.98 -11.95 14.20
N ASP A 543 13.07 -11.07 14.62
CA ASP A 543 11.86 -10.77 13.86
C ASP A 543 12.20 -10.13 12.50
N CYS A 544 13.14 -9.19 12.48
CA CYS A 544 13.59 -8.57 11.23
C CYS A 544 14.28 -9.59 10.31
N LYS A 545 15.09 -10.51 10.87
CA LYS A 545 15.70 -11.59 10.13
C LYS A 545 14.63 -12.50 9.51
N ALA A 546 13.68 -12.95 10.29
CA ALA A 546 12.57 -13.78 9.82
C ALA A 546 11.72 -13.07 8.75
N SER A 547 11.44 -11.79 8.95
CA SER A 547 10.72 -10.97 7.97
C SER A 547 11.46 -10.90 6.63
N PHE A 548 12.79 -10.76 6.64
CA PHE A 548 13.61 -10.79 5.43
C PHE A 548 13.60 -12.17 4.76
N GLU A 549 13.66 -13.24 5.53
CA GLU A 549 13.60 -14.62 4.99
C GLU A 549 12.26 -14.89 4.30
N ILE A 550 11.14 -14.41 4.88
CA ILE A 550 9.81 -14.51 4.27
C ILE A 550 9.71 -13.64 3.01
N ASN A 551 10.18 -12.39 3.09
CA ASN A 551 10.10 -11.41 2.01
C ASN A 551 11.43 -10.67 1.81
N PRO A 552 12.33 -11.22 0.98
CA PRO A 552 13.66 -10.62 0.73
C PRO A 552 13.66 -9.22 0.12
N THR A 553 12.53 -8.76 -0.38
CA THR A 553 12.35 -7.40 -0.92
C THR A 553 11.45 -6.53 -0.05
N GLY A 554 11.19 -6.98 1.17
CA GLY A 554 10.38 -6.27 2.16
C GLY A 554 11.15 -5.16 2.89
N PRO A 555 10.54 -4.56 3.90
CA PRO A 555 11.07 -3.40 4.61
C PRO A 555 12.25 -3.71 5.54
N ASN A 556 12.44 -4.98 5.86
CA ASN A 556 13.53 -5.44 6.72
C ASN A 556 14.66 -5.98 5.85
N GLN A 557 15.73 -5.20 5.69
CA GLN A 557 16.88 -5.56 4.87
C GLN A 557 18.12 -5.79 5.74
N PRO A 558 18.97 -6.78 5.40
CA PRO A 558 20.23 -6.96 6.09
C PRO A 558 21.16 -5.78 5.79
N VAL A 559 21.85 -5.31 6.83
CA VAL A 559 22.77 -4.18 6.77
C VAL A 559 24.09 -4.58 7.42
N GLU A 560 25.15 -4.69 6.64
CA GLU A 560 26.50 -4.93 7.13
C GLU A 560 26.94 -3.77 8.01
N LYS A 561 27.48 -4.03 9.18
CA LYS A 561 27.99 -2.98 10.08
C LYS A 561 29.11 -2.15 9.44
N GLY A 562 30.05 -2.82 8.83
CA GLY A 562 31.25 -2.19 8.29
C GLY A 562 32.18 -1.65 9.38
N GLU A 563 32.99 -0.66 9.04
CA GLU A 563 33.95 -0.02 9.94
C GLU A 563 33.26 0.71 11.09
N VAL A 564 33.80 0.60 12.30
CA VAL A 564 33.34 1.33 13.47
C VAL A 564 33.86 2.76 13.40
N LEU A 565 32.97 3.73 13.30
CA LEU A 565 33.30 5.16 13.26
C LEU A 565 33.32 5.79 14.66
N ASP A 566 32.34 5.45 15.49
CA ASP A 566 32.27 5.83 16.90
C ASP A 566 31.63 4.70 17.71
N ALA A 567 32.43 4.00 18.49
CA ALA A 567 31.97 2.87 19.29
C ALA A 567 31.03 3.28 20.45
N LYS A 568 31.16 4.50 20.96
CA LYS A 568 30.34 5.00 22.08
C LYS A 568 28.94 5.37 21.61
N LEU A 569 28.80 5.97 20.46
CA LEU A 569 27.54 6.36 19.86
C LEU A 569 26.91 5.22 19.05
N GLY A 570 27.68 4.18 18.74
CA GLY A 570 27.24 3.09 17.87
C GLY A 570 27.14 3.51 16.41
N GLN A 571 28.10 4.34 15.94
CA GLN A 571 28.20 4.69 14.53
C GLN A 571 29.04 3.67 13.78
N PHE A 572 28.44 3.11 12.74
CA PHE A 572 29.06 2.16 11.85
C PHE A 572 28.96 2.66 10.41
N LYS A 573 30.01 2.51 9.65
CA LYS A 573 30.07 3.02 8.28
C LYS A 573 28.97 2.41 7.40
N GLY A 574 28.79 1.10 7.42
CA GLY A 574 27.76 0.45 6.61
C GLY A 574 26.34 0.82 7.01
N VAL A 575 26.12 1.03 8.32
CA VAL A 575 24.84 1.54 8.84
C VAL A 575 24.58 2.96 8.34
N ASN A 576 25.56 3.86 8.45
CA ASN A 576 25.43 5.24 7.99
C ASN A 576 25.18 5.31 6.49
N ASP A 577 25.94 4.54 5.69
CA ASP A 577 25.77 4.48 4.24
C ASP A 577 24.35 3.99 3.86
N PHE A 578 23.86 2.97 4.55
CA PHE A 578 22.49 2.45 4.33
C PHE A 578 21.42 3.47 4.74
N VAL A 579 21.53 4.03 5.94
CA VAL A 579 20.55 4.99 6.47
C VAL A 579 20.50 6.26 5.62
N PHE A 580 21.66 6.79 5.19
CA PHE A 580 21.71 7.93 4.28
C PHE A 580 20.90 7.67 3.02
N LYS A 581 21.09 6.50 2.42
CA LYS A 581 20.37 6.07 1.23
C LYS A 581 18.88 5.86 1.50
N ALA A 582 18.54 5.04 2.49
CA ALA A 582 17.17 4.67 2.80
C ALA A 582 16.32 5.83 3.34
N SER A 583 16.94 6.84 3.97
CA SER A 583 16.31 8.08 4.41
C SER A 583 16.22 9.14 3.31
N ARG A 584 16.62 8.82 2.08
CA ARG A 584 16.65 9.75 0.94
C ARG A 584 17.57 10.95 1.20
N GLN A 585 18.74 10.65 1.72
CA GLN A 585 19.79 11.63 2.00
C GLN A 585 19.40 12.68 3.06
N THR A 586 18.37 12.42 3.86
CA THR A 586 17.95 13.33 4.93
C THR A 586 18.64 13.04 6.25
N VAL A 587 19.18 11.85 6.45
CA VAL A 587 19.94 11.43 7.64
C VAL A 587 21.33 11.01 7.20
N ASP A 588 22.34 11.78 7.56
CA ASP A 588 23.73 11.60 7.14
C ASP A 588 24.56 10.67 8.04
N HIS A 589 24.08 10.42 9.26
CA HIS A 589 24.66 9.46 10.20
C HIS A 589 23.58 8.89 11.13
N TYR A 590 23.86 7.78 11.75
CA TYR A 590 22.96 7.11 12.66
C TYR A 590 23.66 6.69 13.94
N ASN A 591 23.16 7.18 15.08
CA ASN A 591 23.68 6.87 16.41
C ASN A 591 22.87 5.72 17.02
N LEU A 592 23.30 4.49 16.80
CA LEU A 592 22.56 3.30 17.24
C LEU A 592 22.29 3.30 18.76
N TYR A 593 23.22 3.85 19.56
CA TYR A 593 23.16 3.84 21.02
C TYR A 593 22.69 5.18 21.62
N SER A 594 22.29 6.14 20.82
CA SER A 594 21.82 7.44 21.30
C SER A 594 20.64 7.96 20.49
N ILE A 595 19.43 7.91 21.04
CA ILE A 595 18.26 8.57 20.44
C ILE A 595 18.14 10.05 20.83
N VAL A 596 19.03 10.56 21.67
CA VAL A 596 19.04 11.98 22.06
C VAL A 596 19.60 12.84 20.94
N GLU A 597 20.59 12.34 20.21
CA GLU A 597 21.20 13.04 19.08
C GLU A 597 20.38 12.93 17.79
N ASP A 598 19.64 11.84 17.64
CA ASP A 598 18.69 11.63 16.56
C ASP A 598 17.29 11.44 17.14
N PRO A 599 16.64 12.50 17.65
CA PRO A 599 15.39 12.40 18.35
C PRO A 599 14.29 11.90 17.40
N MET A 600 13.75 10.75 17.75
CA MET A 600 12.61 10.16 17.07
C MET A 600 11.52 9.83 18.08
N THR A 601 10.27 9.93 17.65
CA THR A 601 9.12 9.57 18.48
C THR A 601 8.37 8.43 17.83
N THR A 602 7.80 7.54 18.65
CA THR A 602 6.91 6.50 18.14
C THR A 602 5.54 7.08 17.81
N CYS A 603 4.80 6.39 16.95
CA CYS A 603 3.43 6.74 16.59
C CYS A 603 2.45 6.72 17.77
N GLY A 604 2.81 6.09 18.89
CA GLY A 604 1.97 5.98 20.07
C GLY A 604 0.91 4.87 20.03
N CYS A 605 0.77 4.16 18.93
CA CYS A 605 -0.10 2.98 18.82
C CYS A 605 0.67 1.67 18.96
N CYS A 606 1.98 1.73 19.22
CA CYS A 606 2.86 0.60 19.42
C CYS A 606 2.98 0.20 20.90
N GLU A 607 3.76 -0.82 21.19
CA GLU A 607 3.97 -1.31 22.56
C GLU A 607 4.66 -0.30 23.46
N ALA A 608 5.51 0.55 22.90
CA ALA A 608 6.21 1.57 23.64
C ALA A 608 6.14 2.93 22.95
N ILE A 609 6.20 3.98 23.74
CA ILE A 609 6.38 5.36 23.27
C ILE A 609 7.73 5.84 23.77
N ALA A 610 8.57 6.32 22.87
CA ALA A 610 9.80 7.04 23.20
C ALA A 610 9.62 8.53 22.92
N ALA A 611 9.96 9.37 23.87
CA ALA A 611 9.92 10.81 23.75
C ALA A 611 11.23 11.42 24.24
N VAL A 612 11.81 12.31 23.42
CA VAL A 612 12.97 13.11 23.81
C VAL A 612 12.51 14.28 24.67
N LEU A 613 13.17 14.47 25.78
CA LEU A 613 12.91 15.54 26.74
C LEU A 613 14.09 16.55 26.73
N PRO A 614 14.11 17.52 25.80
CA PRO A 614 15.24 18.41 25.61
C PRO A 614 15.59 19.23 26.88
N GLY A 615 14.57 19.59 27.66
CA GLY A 615 14.73 20.38 28.89
C GLY A 615 15.57 19.72 29.99
N CYS A 616 15.68 18.39 29.96
CA CYS A 616 16.50 17.64 30.92
C CYS A 616 17.57 16.78 30.22
N ASN A 617 17.76 16.95 28.92
CA ASN A 617 18.67 16.13 28.10
C ASN A 617 18.45 14.63 28.32
N GLY A 618 17.21 14.22 28.28
CA GLY A 618 16.80 12.87 28.60
C GLY A 618 15.86 12.26 27.57
N VAL A 619 15.71 10.94 27.64
CA VAL A 619 14.73 10.19 26.88
C VAL A 619 13.80 9.48 27.84
N MET A 620 12.52 9.60 27.60
CA MET A 620 11.48 8.86 28.28
C MET A 620 10.94 7.75 27.39
N SER A 621 10.99 6.53 27.87
CA SER A 621 10.33 5.41 27.19
C SER A 621 9.25 4.85 28.09
N VAL A 622 8.04 4.69 27.58
CA VAL A 622 6.88 4.21 28.32
C VAL A 622 6.24 3.05 27.57
N HIS A 623 6.24 1.89 28.22
CA HIS A 623 5.55 0.72 27.69
C HIS A 623 4.03 0.84 27.95
N ARG A 624 3.21 0.33 27.03
CA ARG A 624 1.74 0.43 27.13
C ARG A 624 1.13 -0.22 28.36
N ASP A 625 1.77 -1.26 28.91
CA ASP A 625 1.32 -1.93 30.13
C ASP A 625 1.67 -1.13 31.40
N TYR A 626 2.44 -0.05 31.26
CA TYR A 626 2.76 0.81 32.37
C TYR A 626 1.58 1.71 32.73
N SER A 627 1.01 1.50 33.93
CA SER A 627 -0.17 2.22 34.43
C SER A 627 0.17 3.39 35.38
N GLY A 628 1.44 3.54 35.75
CA GLY A 628 1.90 4.59 36.66
C GLY A 628 2.00 5.98 36.00
N PRO A 629 2.28 7.03 36.76
CA PRO A 629 2.57 8.35 36.26
C PRO A 629 3.94 8.37 35.58
N THR A 630 4.00 8.97 34.40
CA THR A 630 5.25 9.24 33.68
C THR A 630 5.91 10.51 34.23
N PRO A 631 7.21 10.77 33.94
CA PRO A 631 7.88 12.00 34.39
C PRO A 631 7.22 13.30 33.93
N CYS A 632 6.46 13.26 32.81
CA CYS A 632 5.68 14.42 32.35
C CYS A 632 4.23 14.42 32.87
N GLY A 633 3.87 13.49 33.77
CA GLY A 633 2.53 13.39 34.37
C GLY A 633 1.45 12.76 33.49
N MET A 634 1.76 12.43 32.26
CA MET A 634 0.81 11.82 31.31
C MET A 634 0.83 10.30 31.42
N LYS A 635 -0.31 9.68 31.19
CA LYS A 635 -0.39 8.21 31.01
C LYS A 635 -0.02 7.82 29.59
N PHE A 636 0.33 6.54 29.39
CA PHE A 636 0.62 6.00 28.04
C PHE A 636 -0.45 6.36 27.03
N THR A 637 -1.73 6.15 27.33
CA THR A 637 -2.85 6.45 26.41
C THR A 637 -2.95 7.93 26.03
N THR A 638 -2.59 8.83 26.95
CA THR A 638 -2.56 10.27 26.68
C THR A 638 -1.37 10.63 25.80
N LEU A 639 -0.18 10.05 26.10
CA LEU A 639 1.00 10.19 25.25
C LEU A 639 0.75 9.65 23.85
N ALA A 640 0.11 8.48 23.73
CA ALA A 640 -0.27 7.89 22.45
C ALA A 640 -1.15 8.84 21.62
N GLY A 641 -2.14 9.47 22.26
CA GLY A 641 -2.99 10.46 21.58
C GLY A 641 -2.25 11.73 21.15
N VAL A 642 -1.34 12.21 21.98
CA VAL A 642 -0.52 13.41 21.68
C VAL A 642 0.48 13.13 20.56
N MET A 643 1.07 11.94 20.56
CA MET A 643 2.07 11.53 19.54
C MET A 643 1.44 11.23 18.19
N GLY A 644 0.15 11.22 18.11
CA GLY A 644 -0.51 11.37 16.82
C GLY A 644 -1.17 10.15 16.24
N GLY A 645 -1.32 9.06 16.94
CA GLY A 645 -2.19 7.94 16.52
C GLY A 645 -2.69 7.92 15.06
N GLY A 646 -1.84 8.23 14.10
CA GLY A 646 -2.19 8.28 12.69
C GLY A 646 -2.82 9.59 12.17
N GLN A 647 -2.97 10.61 12.99
CA GLN A 647 -3.71 11.81 12.57
C GLN A 647 -2.89 13.11 12.47
N SER A 648 -1.60 13.11 12.75
CA SER A 648 -0.81 14.32 12.66
C SER A 648 0.42 14.17 11.77
N SER A 649 0.76 15.23 11.05
CA SER A 649 2.02 15.40 10.33
C SER A 649 3.28 15.41 11.24
N ARG A 650 3.10 15.23 12.54
CA ARG A 650 4.17 15.24 13.55
C ARG A 650 4.64 13.84 13.94
N VAL A 651 4.71 12.95 13.00
CA VAL A 651 4.87 11.54 13.29
C VAL A 651 6.30 11.10 13.06
N CYS A 652 6.64 9.98 13.67
CA CYS A 652 7.88 9.22 13.65
C CYS A 652 8.88 9.64 12.58
N GLY A 653 10.08 9.94 12.99
CA GLY A 653 11.19 10.21 12.08
C GLY A 653 11.25 11.60 11.45
N SER A 654 10.34 12.51 11.79
CA SER A 654 10.52 13.88 11.37
C SER A 654 11.44 14.64 12.35
N ARG A 655 12.47 15.27 11.86
CA ARG A 655 13.31 16.20 12.65
C ARG A 655 12.56 17.48 13.08
N GLN A 656 11.29 17.59 12.78
CA GLN A 656 10.44 18.72 13.11
C GLN A 656 9.64 18.44 14.41
N VAL A 657 10.33 18.17 15.48
CA VAL A 657 9.76 18.24 16.83
C VAL A 657 10.35 19.43 17.56
#